data_93c527dc273c1119601aea708737309b
#
_entry.id   93c527dc273c1119601aea708737309b
#
_cell.length_a   1.000
_cell.length_b   1.000
_cell.length_c   1.000
_cell.angle_alpha   90.00
_cell.angle_beta   90.00
_cell.angle_gamma   90.00
#
_symmetry.space_group_name_H-M   'P 1'
#
loop_
_entity.id
_entity.type
_entity.pdbx_description
1 polymer ?
#
loop_
_entity_poly.entity_id
_entity_poly.type
_entity_poly.pdbx_seq_one_letter_code
_entity_poly.pdbx_strand_id
1 'polypeptide(L)'
;MRLLVIDGNSIANRAFYGIKLLTTKDGRYTNAIYGFLNILLSLLKECQPDEVAVAFDLKAPTFRHKMYDGYKATRHAMPEELAQQMPVLKQLLADLGYRTVTAEGWEADDILGTLAAACAARKDDCFLATGDRDSLQLVSESTTVLLAATVMGRSKTVVMDEDAIQEKYGLAPKQLIEVKSLMGDTSDNIPGVKGIGEKTALSLVQTFGSLEGVYENIDDKRIKPKQREHLLEDKPMAELSHTLGTIRTDAPIDTAEGSYTVGEGNKPAAVRLLQELEIHSLIPRFGLDGVAPEAAEEQAIELPEAKLTPLPLTPAGHYLVAARPAVTGKQGTRNVVLQPESWYAVQDTTVYPLEDTDLVRLLDNADVTLDVFNSAPLYAKAMAAGGWGSSIVWDGKLAAYLLDASASKYQISELIPAYKAAAAFTCTDYPDAGRLADLFARMKAEITACGEDALYNEIEFPLAQVLADMTRTGVLVDKDGIEQFGVNLREELEQVLTRIHMETGSATFNPNSPKQLGEMLFDTMGLPHGKKTQRGWSTDAETLESLREYPLVEDVLQYRAYQKLNSTYVEGLLKVIGEDGRIHSTFNQTEARTGRLSSDNPNLQNIPIRTELGSQLRAYFVAKPGCVLVDADYSQIELRILAHITGDEHMQQAFLNGEDIHRSTAAKIYGIPQSEVTPRLRSSAKAINFGIMYGKGAYSLSKDIGVTVKEADAFLKNYLAAFPNVSGYMDKTIADAKANGYVSTLFGRRRTLPELASTNFNVRASGERMARNTPIQGTAADVIKLAMVRVWKRLRDEKMASRLILTVHDELIVEAPEAEAEQAARILREEMEGCVQYAVPLSTDVHAGKNWLEAH
;
A
#
# COMPACT_ATOMS: atom_id res chain seq x y z
N MET A 1 -8.17 28.65 -28.52
CA MET A 1 -8.13 27.21 -28.27
C MET A 1 -6.98 26.87 -27.34
N ARG A 2 -7.06 25.73 -26.66
CA ARG A 2 -5.99 25.23 -25.77
C ARG A 2 -5.48 23.90 -26.29
N LEU A 3 -4.22 23.83 -26.68
CA LEU A 3 -3.55 22.61 -27.08
C LEU A 3 -2.59 22.14 -25.98
N LEU A 4 -2.74 20.88 -25.53
CA LEU A 4 -1.80 20.19 -24.68
C LEU A 4 -0.91 19.28 -25.54
N VAL A 5 0.39 19.52 -25.55
CA VAL A 5 1.39 18.68 -26.21
C VAL A 5 2.21 17.98 -25.17
N ILE A 6 2.25 16.65 -25.22
CA ILE A 6 2.97 15.82 -24.25
C ILE A 6 4.18 15.18 -24.93
N ASP A 7 5.34 15.37 -24.35
CA ASP A 7 6.54 14.59 -24.68
C ASP A 7 6.38 13.16 -24.14
N GLY A 8 5.96 12.25 -25.00
CA GLY A 8 5.62 10.88 -24.64
C GLY A 8 6.80 10.09 -24.08
N ASN A 9 8.00 10.28 -24.63
CA ASN A 9 9.20 9.58 -24.17
C ASN A 9 9.65 10.11 -22.80
N SER A 10 9.70 11.42 -22.62
CA SER A 10 10.11 12.06 -21.38
C SER A 10 9.16 11.69 -20.22
N ILE A 11 7.84 11.82 -20.45
CA ILE A 11 6.84 11.50 -19.43
C ILE A 11 6.79 9.99 -19.11
N ALA A 12 6.96 9.10 -20.13
CA ALA A 12 7.02 7.65 -19.90
C ALA A 12 8.25 7.25 -19.07
N ASN A 13 9.44 7.80 -19.39
CA ASN A 13 10.66 7.61 -18.61
C ASN A 13 10.45 8.07 -17.15
N ARG A 14 9.87 9.24 -16.98
CA ARG A 14 9.61 9.78 -15.67
C ARG A 14 8.63 8.91 -14.85
N ALA A 15 7.57 8.44 -15.48
CA ALA A 15 6.62 7.52 -14.86
C ALA A 15 7.32 6.22 -14.45
N PHE A 16 8.18 5.68 -15.31
CA PHE A 16 8.94 4.46 -15.05
C PHE A 16 9.84 4.57 -13.82
N TYR A 17 10.63 5.64 -13.71
CA TYR A 17 11.53 5.86 -12.56
C TYR A 17 10.82 6.45 -11.33
N GLY A 18 9.66 7.06 -11.50
CA GLY A 18 8.88 7.67 -10.44
C GLY A 18 8.00 6.70 -9.65
N ILE A 19 7.68 5.55 -10.24
CA ILE A 19 6.83 4.51 -9.68
C ILE A 19 7.65 3.22 -9.56
N LYS A 20 7.47 2.51 -8.44
CA LYS A 20 8.08 1.18 -8.28
C LYS A 20 7.67 0.28 -9.44
N LEU A 21 8.54 -0.66 -9.81
CA LEU A 21 8.18 -1.66 -10.81
C LEU A 21 6.89 -2.37 -10.40
N LEU A 22 5.90 -2.28 -11.28
CA LEU A 22 4.63 -2.98 -11.19
C LEU A 22 4.61 -4.01 -12.32
N THR A 23 4.18 -5.20 -11.99
CA THR A 23 3.99 -6.28 -12.97
C THR A 23 2.61 -6.88 -12.82
N THR A 24 2.06 -7.32 -13.92
CA THR A 24 0.89 -8.19 -13.92
C THR A 24 1.27 -9.57 -13.38
N LYS A 25 0.30 -10.41 -13.07
CA LYS A 25 0.52 -11.80 -12.61
C LYS A 25 1.29 -12.65 -13.63
N ASP A 26 1.15 -12.35 -14.93
CA ASP A 26 1.88 -13.00 -16.01
C ASP A 26 3.26 -12.35 -16.31
N GLY A 27 3.70 -11.41 -15.45
CA GLY A 27 5.04 -10.84 -15.48
C GLY A 27 5.25 -9.66 -16.41
N ARG A 28 4.20 -9.10 -17.04
CA ARG A 28 4.31 -7.90 -17.89
C ARG A 28 4.50 -6.65 -17.02
N TYR A 29 5.42 -5.78 -17.39
CA TYR A 29 5.67 -4.51 -16.68
C TYR A 29 4.59 -3.48 -17.01
N THR A 30 4.09 -2.75 -16.00
CA THR A 30 2.95 -1.81 -16.13
C THR A 30 3.16 -0.46 -15.49
N ASN A 31 4.24 -0.27 -14.71
CA ASN A 31 4.48 0.95 -13.92
C ASN A 31 4.59 2.22 -14.77
N ALA A 32 5.22 2.15 -15.96
CA ALA A 32 5.34 3.32 -16.85
C ALA A 32 3.98 3.71 -17.43
N ILE A 33 3.19 2.72 -17.88
CA ILE A 33 1.84 2.93 -18.40
C ILE A 33 0.94 3.54 -17.33
N TYR A 34 0.91 2.92 -16.15
CA TYR A 34 0.12 3.40 -15.01
C TYR A 34 0.48 4.84 -14.62
N GLY A 35 1.79 5.13 -14.52
CA GLY A 35 2.27 6.45 -14.17
C GLY A 35 1.98 7.49 -15.24
N PHE A 36 2.18 7.15 -16.52
CA PHE A 36 1.88 8.02 -17.65
C PHE A 36 0.42 8.45 -17.66
N LEU A 37 -0.48 7.48 -17.56
CA LEU A 37 -1.93 7.73 -17.57
C LEU A 37 -2.38 8.60 -16.36
N ASN A 38 -1.77 8.40 -15.18
CA ASN A 38 -2.05 9.25 -14.04
C ASN A 38 -1.57 10.70 -14.26
N ILE A 39 -0.39 10.89 -14.87
CA ILE A 39 0.12 12.21 -15.23
C ILE A 39 -0.80 12.85 -16.28
N LEU A 40 -1.18 12.11 -17.33
CA LEU A 40 -2.13 12.58 -18.34
C LEU A 40 -3.44 13.09 -17.72
N LEU A 41 -4.06 12.29 -16.82
CA LEU A 41 -5.29 12.70 -16.13
C LEU A 41 -5.12 13.98 -15.29
N SER A 42 -3.93 14.15 -14.67
CA SER A 42 -3.62 15.36 -13.92
C SER A 42 -3.50 16.57 -14.84
N LEU A 43 -2.80 16.43 -15.97
CA LEU A 43 -2.63 17.47 -16.97
C LEU A 43 -3.97 17.88 -17.62
N LEU A 44 -4.81 16.93 -17.98
CA LEU A 44 -6.15 17.18 -18.51
C LEU A 44 -7.01 18.01 -17.54
N LYS A 45 -6.91 17.71 -16.24
CA LYS A 45 -7.63 18.44 -15.19
C LYS A 45 -7.07 19.86 -14.99
N GLU A 46 -5.75 20.03 -15.09
CA GLU A 46 -5.07 21.31 -14.86
C GLU A 46 -5.25 22.27 -16.03
N CYS A 47 -5.02 21.78 -17.26
CA CYS A 47 -5.04 22.62 -18.46
C CYS A 47 -6.43 22.75 -19.08
N GLN A 48 -7.33 21.77 -18.88
CA GLN A 48 -8.62 21.69 -19.56
C GLN A 48 -8.48 21.96 -21.08
N PRO A 49 -7.65 21.14 -21.78
CA PRO A 49 -7.34 21.39 -23.18
C PRO A 49 -8.51 21.02 -24.10
N ASP A 50 -8.63 21.73 -25.23
CA ASP A 50 -9.54 21.41 -26.34
C ASP A 50 -8.95 20.30 -27.23
N GLU A 51 -7.62 20.25 -27.34
CA GLU A 51 -6.85 19.31 -28.15
C GLU A 51 -5.69 18.72 -27.36
N VAL A 52 -5.31 17.47 -27.66
CA VAL A 52 -4.19 16.77 -27.02
C VAL A 52 -3.35 16.03 -28.05
N ALA A 53 -2.07 16.37 -28.15
CA ALA A 53 -1.08 15.68 -28.97
C ALA A 53 -0.04 14.99 -28.07
N VAL A 54 0.32 13.74 -28.37
CA VAL A 54 1.39 13.01 -27.65
C VAL A 54 2.52 12.73 -28.64
N ALA A 55 3.63 13.46 -28.50
CA ALA A 55 4.80 13.33 -29.37
C ALA A 55 5.72 12.20 -28.92
N PHE A 56 6.23 11.41 -29.85
CA PHE A 56 7.18 10.33 -29.60
C PHE A 56 8.35 10.38 -30.58
N ASP A 57 9.55 10.06 -30.08
CA ASP A 57 10.71 9.83 -30.91
C ASP A 57 10.59 8.54 -31.72
N LEU A 58 11.17 8.54 -32.92
CA LEU A 58 11.41 7.35 -33.71
C LEU A 58 12.83 6.83 -33.51
N LYS A 59 13.05 5.54 -33.70
CA LYS A 59 14.39 4.92 -33.65
C LYS A 59 15.32 5.30 -34.83
N ALA A 60 14.83 6.13 -35.76
CA ALA A 60 15.60 6.59 -36.92
C ALA A 60 16.59 7.70 -36.54
N PRO A 61 17.77 7.78 -37.20
CA PRO A 61 18.69 8.89 -37.00
C PRO A 61 18.06 10.22 -37.38
N THR A 62 18.19 11.22 -36.52
CA THR A 62 17.70 12.57 -36.76
C THR A 62 18.70 13.41 -37.52
N PHE A 63 18.30 14.61 -37.98
CA PHE A 63 19.23 15.55 -38.65
C PHE A 63 20.41 15.91 -37.73
N ARG A 64 20.23 15.92 -36.38
CA ARG A 64 21.32 16.18 -35.39
C ARG A 64 22.39 15.09 -35.42
N HIS A 65 21.99 13.82 -35.55
CA HIS A 65 22.95 12.70 -35.71
C HIS A 65 23.75 12.80 -37.03
N LYS A 66 23.14 13.38 -38.09
CA LYS A 66 23.85 13.60 -39.35
C LYS A 66 24.83 14.78 -39.31
N MET A 67 24.59 15.72 -38.40
CA MET A 67 25.46 16.89 -38.20
C MET A 67 26.63 16.62 -37.27
N TYR A 68 26.43 15.76 -36.25
CA TYR A 68 27.44 15.45 -35.27
C TYR A 68 27.36 14.00 -34.80
N ASP A 69 28.37 13.20 -35.16
CA ASP A 69 28.42 11.76 -34.84
C ASP A 69 28.44 11.47 -33.33
N GLY A 70 28.91 12.42 -32.54
CA GLY A 70 28.91 12.34 -31.08
C GLY A 70 27.56 12.60 -30.42
N TYR A 71 26.54 13.07 -31.15
CA TYR A 71 25.26 13.47 -30.58
C TYR A 71 24.55 12.25 -29.93
N LYS A 72 24.22 12.38 -28.64
CA LYS A 72 23.57 11.33 -27.81
C LYS A 72 24.35 9.99 -27.73
N ALA A 73 25.63 9.93 -28.14
CA ALA A 73 26.43 8.71 -28.13
C ALA A 73 26.69 8.13 -26.74
N THR A 74 26.56 8.93 -25.70
CA THR A 74 26.74 8.53 -24.29
C THR A 74 25.44 8.08 -23.62
N ARG A 75 24.28 8.18 -24.29
CA ARG A 75 22.99 7.76 -23.73
C ARG A 75 22.94 6.24 -23.59
N HIS A 76 22.55 5.77 -22.42
CA HIS A 76 22.25 4.35 -22.22
C HIS A 76 20.98 3.95 -23.00
N ALA A 77 20.97 2.70 -23.43
CA ALA A 77 19.76 2.12 -24.04
C ALA A 77 18.57 2.18 -23.05
N MET A 78 17.37 2.33 -23.61
CA MET A 78 16.15 2.25 -22.80
C MET A 78 16.10 0.90 -22.05
N PRO A 79 15.80 0.89 -20.74
CA PRO A 79 15.61 -0.36 -20.00
C PRO A 79 14.62 -1.28 -20.70
N GLU A 80 14.86 -2.57 -20.69
CA GLU A 80 14.00 -3.55 -21.36
C GLU A 80 12.57 -3.51 -20.82
N GLU A 81 12.44 -3.32 -19.52
CA GLU A 81 11.16 -3.21 -18.81
C GLU A 81 10.33 -2.00 -19.27
N LEU A 82 10.97 -0.91 -19.65
CA LEU A 82 10.30 0.25 -20.23
C LEU A 82 10.01 0.05 -21.73
N ALA A 83 10.99 -0.53 -22.44
CA ALA A 83 10.86 -0.78 -23.88
C ALA A 83 9.66 -1.67 -24.23
N GLN A 84 9.34 -2.65 -23.38
CA GLN A 84 8.17 -3.51 -23.52
C GLN A 84 6.84 -2.75 -23.32
N GLN A 85 6.83 -1.72 -22.49
CA GLN A 85 5.62 -0.94 -22.19
C GLN A 85 5.30 0.09 -23.26
N MET A 86 6.28 0.60 -24.01
CA MET A 86 6.09 1.69 -24.97
C MET A 86 5.09 1.39 -26.11
N PRO A 87 5.11 0.21 -26.77
CA PRO A 87 4.12 -0.12 -27.80
C PRO A 87 2.70 -0.19 -27.23
N VAL A 88 2.57 -0.80 -26.04
CA VAL A 88 1.29 -0.97 -25.33
C VAL A 88 0.73 0.38 -24.90
N LEU A 89 1.56 1.29 -24.42
CA LEU A 89 1.17 2.65 -24.07
C LEU A 89 0.62 3.39 -25.29
N LYS A 90 1.31 3.31 -26.44
CA LYS A 90 0.87 3.97 -27.70
C LYS A 90 -0.46 3.42 -28.17
N GLN A 91 -0.65 2.10 -28.11
CA GLN A 91 -1.92 1.46 -28.44
C GLN A 91 -3.03 1.95 -27.51
N LEU A 92 -2.80 1.94 -26.21
CA LEU A 92 -3.79 2.38 -25.23
C LEU A 92 -4.17 3.85 -25.40
N LEU A 93 -3.22 4.73 -25.73
CA LEU A 93 -3.50 6.13 -26.05
C LEU A 93 -4.41 6.25 -27.29
N ALA A 94 -4.15 5.48 -28.33
CA ALA A 94 -4.99 5.46 -29.52
C ALA A 94 -6.41 4.92 -29.20
N ASP A 95 -6.52 3.87 -28.42
CA ASP A 95 -7.80 3.29 -27.98
C ASP A 95 -8.60 4.25 -27.08
N LEU A 96 -7.89 5.12 -26.32
CA LEU A 96 -8.50 6.20 -25.53
C LEU A 96 -8.83 7.46 -26.37
N GLY A 97 -8.53 7.46 -27.66
CA GLY A 97 -8.84 8.55 -28.59
C GLY A 97 -7.77 9.64 -28.67
N TYR A 98 -6.59 9.46 -28.06
CA TYR A 98 -5.49 10.41 -28.13
C TYR A 98 -4.61 10.16 -29.35
N ARG A 99 -4.31 11.22 -30.10
CA ARG A 99 -3.46 11.14 -31.28
C ARG A 99 -1.98 11.18 -30.91
N THR A 100 -1.22 10.15 -31.29
CA THR A 100 0.24 10.12 -31.17
C THR A 100 0.88 10.74 -32.43
N VAL A 101 1.95 11.51 -32.24
CA VAL A 101 2.64 12.24 -33.33
C VAL A 101 4.10 11.81 -33.37
N THR A 102 4.58 11.51 -34.58
CA THR A 102 5.99 11.19 -34.85
C THR A 102 6.39 11.80 -36.19
N ALA A 103 7.67 12.16 -36.37
CA ALA A 103 8.19 12.65 -37.64
C ALA A 103 9.55 12.00 -37.90
N GLU A 104 9.73 11.36 -39.07
CA GLU A 104 10.99 10.72 -39.44
C GLU A 104 12.11 11.74 -39.64
N GLY A 105 13.25 11.51 -38.97
CA GLY A 105 14.41 12.41 -39.00
C GLY A 105 14.32 13.58 -38.02
N TRP A 106 13.27 13.70 -37.23
CA TRP A 106 13.01 14.75 -36.25
C TRP A 106 12.88 14.15 -34.82
N GLU A 107 13.04 14.97 -33.82
CA GLU A 107 12.87 14.58 -32.43
C GLU A 107 11.52 15.06 -31.88
N ALA A 108 11.05 14.47 -30.80
CA ALA A 108 9.81 14.87 -30.14
C ALA A 108 9.83 16.37 -29.75
N ASP A 109 10.98 16.90 -29.31
CA ASP A 109 11.14 18.31 -28.98
C ASP A 109 10.85 19.23 -30.19
N ASP A 110 11.26 18.84 -31.39
CA ASP A 110 10.98 19.60 -32.63
C ASP A 110 9.47 19.55 -32.98
N ILE A 111 8.80 18.46 -32.67
CA ILE A 111 7.34 18.35 -32.76
C ILE A 111 6.67 19.32 -31.78
N LEU A 112 7.14 19.36 -30.50
CA LEU A 112 6.66 20.30 -29.50
C LEU A 112 6.86 21.75 -29.98
N GLY A 113 8.04 22.07 -30.51
CA GLY A 113 8.38 23.39 -31.03
C GLY A 113 7.50 23.80 -32.23
N THR A 114 7.22 22.85 -33.14
CA THR A 114 6.39 23.11 -34.31
C THR A 114 4.93 23.38 -33.92
N LEU A 115 4.37 22.61 -33.00
CA LEU A 115 3.01 22.81 -32.48
C LEU A 115 2.89 24.13 -31.69
N ALA A 116 3.89 24.44 -30.85
CA ALA A 116 3.94 25.72 -30.13
C ALA A 116 3.97 26.93 -31.10
N ALA A 117 4.78 26.84 -32.14
CA ALA A 117 4.85 27.91 -33.15
C ALA A 117 3.51 28.03 -33.93
N ALA A 118 2.85 26.93 -34.25
CA ALA A 118 1.54 26.93 -34.89
C ALA A 118 0.45 27.57 -34.00
N CYS A 119 0.44 27.26 -32.69
CA CYS A 119 -0.45 27.90 -31.71
C CYS A 119 -0.18 29.41 -31.61
N ALA A 120 1.08 29.82 -31.52
CA ALA A 120 1.46 31.22 -31.47
C ALA A 120 0.96 31.98 -32.70
N ALA A 121 1.08 31.39 -33.90
CA ALA A 121 0.59 31.98 -35.13
C ALA A 121 -0.95 32.19 -35.17
N ARG A 122 -1.71 31.31 -34.49
CA ARG A 122 -3.17 31.38 -34.35
C ARG A 122 -3.62 32.18 -33.12
N LYS A 123 -2.73 32.52 -32.21
CA LYS A 123 -2.98 33.12 -30.88
C LYS A 123 -3.78 32.17 -29.98
N ASP A 124 -3.46 30.89 -30.05
CA ASP A 124 -3.98 29.84 -29.20
C ASP A 124 -3.05 29.59 -28.01
N ASP A 125 -3.56 29.11 -26.88
CA ASP A 125 -2.74 28.71 -25.75
C ASP A 125 -2.13 27.33 -26.01
N CYS A 126 -0.83 27.18 -25.79
CA CYS A 126 -0.10 25.93 -25.91
C CYS A 126 0.53 25.52 -24.58
N PHE A 127 0.25 24.32 -24.09
CA PHE A 127 0.83 23.73 -22.91
C PHE A 127 1.76 22.58 -23.30
N LEU A 128 3.06 22.69 -23.00
CA LEU A 128 4.05 21.66 -23.30
C LEU A 128 4.39 20.87 -22.04
N ALA A 129 3.98 19.63 -21.96
CA ALA A 129 4.27 18.76 -20.82
C ALA A 129 5.50 17.88 -21.10
N THR A 130 6.62 18.15 -20.45
CA THR A 130 7.88 17.44 -20.61
C THR A 130 8.69 17.40 -19.32
N GLY A 131 9.67 16.54 -19.21
CA GLY A 131 10.71 16.55 -18.19
C GLY A 131 12.00 17.20 -18.64
N ASP A 132 12.09 17.59 -19.92
CA ASP A 132 13.27 18.19 -20.50
C ASP A 132 13.26 19.70 -20.35
N ARG A 133 14.37 20.24 -19.83
CA ARG A 133 14.54 21.70 -19.65
C ARG A 133 14.82 22.43 -20.94
N ASP A 134 15.20 21.73 -21.98
CA ASP A 134 15.48 22.35 -23.28
C ASP A 134 14.23 22.97 -23.88
N SER A 135 13.07 22.38 -23.64
CA SER A 135 11.79 22.92 -24.04
C SER A 135 11.45 24.28 -23.43
N LEU A 136 12.17 24.73 -22.39
CA LEU A 136 12.00 26.07 -21.81
C LEU A 136 12.32 27.21 -22.81
N GLN A 137 13.13 26.95 -23.83
CA GLN A 137 13.36 27.89 -24.93
C GLN A 137 12.10 28.20 -25.74
N LEU A 138 11.07 27.34 -25.67
CA LEU A 138 9.81 27.49 -26.42
C LEU A 138 8.77 28.34 -25.69
N VAL A 139 9.03 28.72 -24.44
CA VAL A 139 8.10 29.55 -23.65
C VAL A 139 7.90 30.90 -24.31
N SER A 140 6.65 31.35 -24.37
CA SER A 140 6.26 32.65 -24.98
C SER A 140 4.93 33.09 -24.36
N GLU A 141 4.42 34.25 -24.78
CA GLU A 141 3.09 34.75 -24.37
C GLU A 141 1.97 33.71 -24.54
N SER A 142 2.08 32.84 -25.58
CA SER A 142 1.08 31.81 -25.89
C SER A 142 1.51 30.39 -25.47
N THR A 143 2.74 30.19 -25.03
CA THR A 143 3.28 28.83 -24.74
C THR A 143 3.78 28.74 -23.31
N THR A 144 3.21 27.84 -22.53
CA THR A 144 3.61 27.51 -21.17
C THR A 144 4.19 26.10 -21.11
N VAL A 145 5.35 25.92 -20.47
CA VAL A 145 5.95 24.61 -20.24
C VAL A 145 5.55 24.08 -18.87
N LEU A 146 4.97 22.90 -18.87
CA LEU A 146 4.62 22.12 -17.68
C LEU A 146 5.77 21.14 -17.38
N LEU A 147 6.76 21.63 -16.68
CA LEU A 147 7.99 20.87 -16.41
C LEU A 147 7.72 19.82 -15.32
N ALA A 148 7.84 18.57 -15.71
CA ALA A 148 7.79 17.50 -14.75
C ALA A 148 9.05 17.49 -13.87
N ALA A 149 8.96 17.85 -12.59
CA ALA A 149 10.09 17.92 -11.64
C ALA A 149 9.91 16.98 -10.45
N THR A 150 10.99 16.47 -9.86
CA THR A 150 10.96 15.78 -8.58
C THR A 150 11.32 16.76 -7.48
N VAL A 151 10.33 17.10 -6.65
CA VAL A 151 10.54 17.97 -5.50
C VAL A 151 10.37 17.13 -4.24
N MET A 152 11.42 17.01 -3.43
CA MET A 152 11.44 16.19 -2.19
C MET A 152 10.95 14.75 -2.37
N GLY A 153 11.39 14.10 -3.47
CA GLY A 153 11.04 12.69 -3.73
C GLY A 153 9.62 12.45 -4.27
N ARG A 154 8.87 13.52 -4.56
CA ARG A 154 7.53 13.42 -5.17
C ARG A 154 7.53 14.04 -6.56
N SER A 155 6.87 13.41 -7.49
CA SER A 155 6.61 13.98 -8.81
C SER A 155 5.69 15.18 -8.68
N LYS A 156 6.11 16.35 -9.21
CA LYS A 156 5.33 17.57 -9.23
C LYS A 156 5.49 18.23 -10.60
N THR A 157 4.42 18.77 -11.14
CA THR A 157 4.45 19.65 -12.30
C THR A 157 4.82 21.07 -11.83
N VAL A 158 5.79 21.68 -12.48
CA VAL A 158 6.20 23.08 -12.25
C VAL A 158 5.80 23.86 -13.50
N VAL A 159 4.96 24.85 -13.33
CA VAL A 159 4.56 25.77 -14.41
C VAL A 159 5.71 26.72 -14.69
N MET A 160 6.12 26.80 -15.93
CA MET A 160 7.20 27.66 -16.43
C MET A 160 6.65 28.54 -17.55
N ASP A 161 6.36 29.77 -17.22
CA ASP A 161 6.02 30.87 -18.12
C ASP A 161 7.21 31.86 -18.23
N GLU A 162 7.06 32.95 -18.94
CA GLU A 162 8.12 33.94 -19.11
C GLU A 162 8.56 34.55 -17.77
N ASP A 163 7.61 34.82 -16.86
CA ASP A 163 7.90 35.40 -15.54
C ASP A 163 8.68 34.41 -14.67
N ALA A 164 8.30 33.13 -14.66
CA ALA A 164 9.00 32.09 -13.91
C ALA A 164 10.44 31.87 -14.44
N ILE A 165 10.65 31.99 -15.76
CA ILE A 165 11.99 31.89 -16.35
C ILE A 165 12.82 33.12 -15.98
N GLN A 166 12.23 34.33 -16.07
CA GLN A 166 12.90 35.56 -15.68
C GLN A 166 13.27 35.57 -14.20
N GLU A 167 12.36 35.14 -13.33
CA GLU A 167 12.66 35.05 -11.88
C GLU A 167 13.80 34.04 -11.58
N LYS A 168 13.78 32.89 -12.25
CA LYS A 168 14.72 31.81 -11.96
C LYS A 168 16.11 32.01 -12.58
N TYR A 169 16.15 32.47 -13.83
CA TYR A 169 17.40 32.54 -14.63
C TYR A 169 17.86 33.97 -14.92
N GLY A 170 17.01 34.98 -14.74
CA GLY A 170 17.28 36.35 -15.12
C GLY A 170 17.46 36.56 -16.63
N LEU A 171 16.79 35.72 -17.43
CA LEU A 171 16.91 35.66 -18.90
C LEU A 171 15.53 35.51 -19.53
N ALA A 172 15.40 35.95 -20.79
CA ALA A 172 14.26 35.60 -21.60
C ALA A 172 14.34 34.11 -22.06
N PRO A 173 13.21 33.45 -22.35
CA PRO A 173 13.18 32.03 -22.72
C PRO A 173 14.15 31.65 -23.82
N LYS A 174 14.20 32.40 -24.93
CA LYS A 174 15.11 32.18 -26.06
C LYS A 174 16.58 32.27 -25.71
N GLN A 175 16.95 32.99 -24.65
CA GLN A 175 18.34 33.14 -24.22
C GLN A 175 18.86 31.87 -23.49
N LEU A 176 18.00 30.93 -23.13
CA LEU A 176 18.43 29.68 -22.51
C LEU A 176 19.23 28.80 -23.46
N ILE A 177 18.97 28.90 -24.80
CA ILE A 177 19.79 28.18 -25.78
C ILE A 177 21.19 28.74 -25.85
N GLU A 178 21.34 30.07 -25.69
CA GLU A 178 22.63 30.73 -25.68
C GLU A 178 23.51 30.24 -24.53
N VAL A 179 22.87 30.05 -23.35
CA VAL A 179 23.54 29.46 -22.17
C VAL A 179 24.01 28.04 -22.48
N LYS A 180 23.13 27.25 -23.07
CA LYS A 180 23.43 25.83 -23.43
C LYS A 180 24.54 25.75 -24.49
N SER A 181 24.57 26.68 -25.42
CA SER A 181 25.60 26.75 -26.47
C SER A 181 27.00 26.98 -25.88
N LEU A 182 27.08 27.72 -24.80
CA LEU A 182 28.34 27.99 -24.11
C LEU A 182 28.74 26.85 -23.17
N MET A 183 27.82 26.32 -22.38
CA MET A 183 28.16 25.34 -21.35
C MET A 183 28.20 23.90 -21.89
N GLY A 184 27.59 23.63 -23.05
CA GLY A 184 27.35 22.30 -23.57
C GLY A 184 26.27 21.54 -22.80
N ASP A 185 26.07 20.28 -23.16
CA ASP A 185 25.18 19.34 -22.46
C ASP A 185 25.78 17.94 -22.41
N THR A 186 26.09 17.47 -21.23
CA THR A 186 26.65 16.13 -21.02
C THR A 186 25.64 15.02 -21.26
N SER A 187 24.34 15.27 -21.10
CA SER A 187 23.28 14.27 -21.32
C SER A 187 23.11 13.93 -22.79
N ASP A 188 23.26 14.94 -23.67
CA ASP A 188 23.16 14.80 -25.12
C ASP A 188 24.52 14.81 -25.84
N ASN A 189 25.60 14.83 -25.03
CA ASN A 189 26.97 14.92 -25.53
C ASN A 189 27.21 16.12 -26.47
N ILE A 190 26.60 17.26 -26.13
CA ILE A 190 26.82 18.54 -26.82
C ILE A 190 28.05 19.20 -26.21
N PRO A 191 29.08 19.55 -27.01
CA PRO A 191 30.41 19.87 -26.49
C PRO A 191 30.50 21.16 -25.69
N GLY A 192 29.83 22.23 -26.12
CA GLY A 192 30.01 23.57 -25.53
C GLY A 192 31.43 24.13 -25.65
N VAL A 193 31.75 25.10 -24.75
CA VAL A 193 33.08 25.70 -24.59
C VAL A 193 33.77 25.08 -23.39
N LYS A 194 34.97 24.57 -23.56
CA LYS A 194 35.73 23.93 -22.49
C LYS A 194 35.96 24.88 -21.30
N GLY A 195 35.60 24.43 -20.12
CA GLY A 195 35.79 25.21 -18.89
C GLY A 195 34.73 26.30 -18.64
N ILE A 196 33.73 26.46 -19.49
CA ILE A 196 32.57 27.29 -19.27
C ILE A 196 31.41 26.42 -18.73
N GLY A 197 31.17 26.49 -17.43
CA GLY A 197 30.04 25.84 -16.79
C GLY A 197 28.82 26.74 -16.66
N GLU A 198 27.68 26.19 -16.19
CA GLU A 198 26.36 26.84 -16.10
C GLU A 198 26.41 28.24 -15.52
N LYS A 199 27.05 28.46 -14.34
CA LYS A 199 27.15 29.77 -13.71
C LYS A 199 27.88 30.82 -14.57
N THR A 200 28.91 30.37 -15.28
CA THR A 200 29.68 31.29 -16.15
C THR A 200 28.91 31.61 -17.41
N ALA A 201 28.30 30.59 -18.03
CA ALA A 201 27.47 30.78 -19.22
C ALA A 201 26.27 31.69 -18.94
N LEU A 202 25.55 31.48 -17.83
CA LEU A 202 24.47 32.37 -17.37
C LEU A 202 24.96 33.84 -17.23
N SER A 203 26.06 34.03 -16.53
CA SER A 203 26.61 35.38 -16.33
C SER A 203 27.01 36.08 -17.65
N LEU A 204 27.57 35.30 -18.59
CA LEU A 204 27.94 35.83 -19.90
C LEU A 204 26.72 36.25 -20.72
N VAL A 205 25.68 35.37 -20.76
CA VAL A 205 24.46 35.68 -21.51
C VAL A 205 23.65 36.78 -20.85
N GLN A 206 23.57 36.84 -19.53
CA GLN A 206 22.94 37.95 -18.80
C GLN A 206 23.66 39.29 -19.07
N THR A 207 24.98 39.25 -19.33
CA THR A 207 25.79 40.44 -19.54
C THR A 207 25.79 40.92 -20.99
N PHE A 208 25.84 40.00 -21.97
CA PHE A 208 26.05 40.27 -23.38
C PHE A 208 24.89 39.92 -24.29
N GLY A 209 23.84 39.30 -23.73
CA GLY A 209 22.54 39.01 -24.37
C GLY A 209 22.46 37.75 -25.19
N SER A 210 23.50 37.39 -25.93
CA SER A 210 23.51 36.19 -26.82
C SER A 210 24.93 35.64 -27.00
N LEU A 211 25.04 34.48 -27.60
CA LEU A 211 26.29 33.86 -28.01
C LEU A 211 27.10 34.84 -28.92
N GLU A 212 26.45 35.43 -29.92
CA GLU A 212 27.02 36.41 -30.82
C GLU A 212 27.50 37.64 -30.04
N GLY A 213 26.69 38.19 -29.13
CA GLY A 213 27.03 39.29 -28.24
C GLY A 213 28.23 39.01 -27.34
N VAL A 214 28.44 37.79 -26.87
CA VAL A 214 29.64 37.35 -26.13
C VAL A 214 30.87 37.44 -27.03
N TYR A 215 30.81 36.99 -28.28
CA TYR A 215 31.93 37.03 -29.22
C TYR A 215 32.21 38.43 -29.77
N GLU A 216 31.19 39.26 -29.98
CA GLU A 216 31.38 40.68 -30.35
C GLU A 216 32.06 41.46 -29.23
N ASN A 217 31.84 41.08 -27.98
CA ASN A 217 32.46 41.75 -26.82
C ASN A 217 33.57 40.92 -26.19
N ILE A 218 34.29 40.07 -26.94
CA ILE A 218 35.27 39.12 -26.45
C ILE A 218 36.42 39.77 -25.69
N ASP A 219 36.69 41.03 -25.96
CA ASP A 219 37.76 41.85 -25.33
C ASP A 219 37.28 42.59 -24.07
N ASP A 220 36.01 42.44 -23.68
CA ASP A 220 35.48 43.11 -22.48
C ASP A 220 36.14 42.56 -21.22
N LYS A 221 36.48 43.49 -20.30
CA LYS A 221 37.18 43.21 -19.04
C LYS A 221 36.41 42.25 -18.10
N ARG A 222 35.09 42.11 -18.32
CA ARG A 222 34.24 41.18 -17.55
C ARG A 222 34.47 39.72 -17.96
N ILE A 223 35.03 39.46 -19.16
CA ILE A 223 35.49 38.14 -19.61
C ILE A 223 36.94 37.94 -19.11
N LYS A 224 37.13 36.98 -18.22
CA LYS A 224 38.46 36.69 -17.66
C LYS A 224 39.41 36.17 -18.76
N PRO A 225 40.72 36.43 -18.66
CA PRO A 225 41.68 36.04 -19.72
C PRO A 225 41.59 34.59 -20.13
N LYS A 226 41.47 33.65 -19.17
CA LYS A 226 41.36 32.21 -19.43
C LYS A 226 40.02 31.83 -20.06
N GLN A 227 38.93 32.51 -19.69
CA GLN A 227 37.62 32.29 -20.34
C GLN A 227 37.66 32.78 -21.80
N ARG A 228 38.29 33.92 -22.05
CA ARG A 228 38.50 34.46 -23.41
C ARG A 228 39.27 33.47 -24.28
N GLU A 229 40.36 32.92 -23.77
CA GLU A 229 41.17 31.92 -24.47
C GLU A 229 40.32 30.74 -24.91
N HIS A 230 39.56 30.13 -23.99
CA HIS A 230 38.68 29.01 -24.28
C HIS A 230 37.53 29.39 -25.24
N LEU A 231 36.91 30.53 -25.08
CA LEU A 231 35.87 31.03 -26.00
C LEU A 231 36.39 31.16 -27.44
N LEU A 232 37.61 31.71 -27.62
CA LEU A 232 38.21 31.84 -28.96
C LEU A 232 38.61 30.49 -29.54
N GLU A 233 39.16 29.58 -28.74
CA GLU A 233 39.59 28.25 -29.18
C GLU A 233 38.38 27.40 -29.59
N ASP A 234 37.31 27.41 -28.79
CA ASP A 234 36.15 26.51 -28.96
C ASP A 234 34.97 27.21 -29.65
N LYS A 235 35.16 28.35 -30.31
CA LYS A 235 34.10 29.07 -31.06
C LYS A 235 33.29 28.14 -31.98
N PRO A 236 33.90 27.29 -32.83
CA PRO A 236 33.17 26.40 -33.69
C PRO A 236 32.33 25.39 -32.91
N MET A 237 32.76 24.96 -31.71
CA MET A 237 32.02 24.04 -30.86
C MET A 237 30.81 24.73 -30.22
N ALA A 238 30.94 25.99 -29.84
CA ALA A 238 29.81 26.78 -29.33
C ALA A 238 28.74 26.99 -30.42
N GLU A 239 29.13 27.30 -31.64
CA GLU A 239 28.23 27.48 -32.81
C GLU A 239 27.53 26.17 -33.16
N LEU A 240 28.29 25.06 -33.17
CA LEU A 240 27.71 23.71 -33.32
C LEU A 240 26.72 23.40 -32.21
N SER A 241 27.09 23.69 -30.98
CA SER A 241 26.22 23.45 -29.79
C SER A 241 24.95 24.26 -29.83
N HIS A 242 25.01 25.51 -30.33
CA HIS A 242 23.84 26.35 -30.58
C HIS A 242 22.88 25.67 -31.59
N THR A 243 23.45 25.19 -32.71
CA THR A 243 22.66 24.53 -33.75
C THR A 243 22.04 23.23 -33.28
N LEU A 244 22.79 22.39 -32.54
CA LEU A 244 22.29 21.13 -31.99
C LEU A 244 21.26 21.30 -30.89
N GLY A 245 21.42 22.32 -30.05
CA GLY A 245 20.51 22.58 -28.92
C GLY A 245 19.25 23.38 -29.30
N THR A 246 19.22 24.00 -30.49
CA THR A 246 18.05 24.74 -30.96
C THR A 246 16.95 23.80 -31.38
N ILE A 247 15.76 23.95 -30.74
CA ILE A 247 14.55 23.22 -31.13
C ILE A 247 14.00 23.86 -32.39
N ARG A 248 13.78 23.05 -33.42
CA ARG A 248 13.20 23.50 -34.70
C ARG A 248 11.68 23.55 -34.60
N THR A 249 11.08 24.41 -35.43
CA THR A 249 9.63 24.71 -35.42
C THR A 249 8.96 24.42 -36.76
N ASP A 250 9.62 23.62 -37.60
CA ASP A 250 9.22 23.35 -38.99
C ASP A 250 9.17 21.83 -39.30
N ALA A 251 8.93 21.00 -38.26
CA ALA A 251 8.76 19.56 -38.46
C ALA A 251 7.55 19.28 -39.39
N PRO A 252 7.66 18.30 -40.28
CA PRO A 252 6.61 18.01 -41.29
C PRO A 252 5.44 17.22 -40.64
N ILE A 253 4.68 17.89 -39.81
CA ILE A 253 3.54 17.34 -39.07
C ILE A 253 2.27 18.15 -39.38
N ASP A 254 1.13 17.59 -39.05
CA ASP A 254 -0.15 18.28 -39.15
C ASP A 254 -0.25 19.38 -38.09
N THR A 255 -0.47 20.62 -38.48
CA THR A 255 -0.58 21.78 -37.61
C THR A 255 -1.95 22.47 -37.72
N ALA A 256 -2.90 21.88 -38.45
CA ALA A 256 -4.21 22.46 -38.60
C ALA A 256 -5.00 22.40 -37.27
N GLU A 257 -5.87 23.40 -37.10
CA GLU A 257 -6.80 23.44 -35.98
C GLU A 257 -7.76 22.25 -36.03
N GLY A 258 -8.03 21.62 -34.87
CA GLY A 258 -8.89 20.43 -34.77
C GLY A 258 -8.15 19.09 -35.00
N SER A 259 -6.87 19.13 -35.45
CA SER A 259 -6.12 17.93 -35.79
C SER A 259 -5.87 16.99 -34.58
N TYR A 260 -5.90 17.52 -33.38
CA TYR A 260 -5.60 16.80 -32.13
C TYR A 260 -6.79 16.76 -31.18
N THR A 261 -7.99 17.01 -31.66
CA THR A 261 -9.23 16.80 -30.89
C THR A 261 -9.29 15.34 -30.44
N VAL A 262 -9.59 15.12 -29.19
CA VAL A 262 -9.69 13.76 -28.63
C VAL A 262 -10.85 13.04 -29.27
N GLY A 263 -10.57 11.97 -30.00
CA GLY A 263 -11.57 11.17 -30.70
C GLY A 263 -12.34 10.23 -29.78
N GLU A 264 -13.30 9.50 -30.34
CA GLU A 264 -14.06 8.50 -29.58
C GLU A 264 -13.19 7.29 -29.17
N GLY A 265 -12.13 7.01 -29.90
CA GLY A 265 -11.25 5.87 -29.70
C GLY A 265 -11.94 4.53 -29.84
N ASN A 266 -11.30 3.46 -29.35
CA ASN A 266 -11.89 2.14 -29.20
C ASN A 266 -12.02 1.83 -27.69
N LYS A 267 -13.07 2.37 -27.05
CA LYS A 267 -13.31 2.21 -25.62
C LYS A 267 -13.35 0.76 -25.16
N PRO A 268 -14.00 -0.19 -25.87
CA PRO A 268 -13.95 -1.62 -25.54
C PRO A 268 -12.52 -2.20 -25.52
N ALA A 269 -11.69 -1.85 -26.50
CA ALA A 269 -10.28 -2.27 -26.55
C ALA A 269 -9.47 -1.63 -25.43
N ALA A 270 -9.70 -0.35 -25.12
CA ALA A 270 -9.06 0.32 -23.98
C ALA A 270 -9.39 -0.37 -22.65
N VAL A 271 -10.66 -0.72 -22.41
CA VAL A 271 -11.08 -1.45 -21.20
C VAL A 271 -10.39 -2.81 -21.15
N ARG A 272 -10.40 -3.60 -22.24
CA ARG A 272 -9.72 -4.88 -22.29
C ARG A 272 -8.23 -4.73 -21.95
N LEU A 273 -7.54 -3.79 -22.57
CA LEU A 273 -6.11 -3.60 -22.37
C LEU A 273 -5.79 -3.15 -20.94
N LEU A 274 -6.60 -2.26 -20.34
CA LEU A 274 -6.47 -1.85 -18.94
C LEU A 274 -6.70 -3.02 -17.96
N GLN A 275 -7.62 -3.93 -18.28
CA GLN A 275 -7.86 -5.15 -17.50
C GLN A 275 -6.70 -6.14 -17.63
N GLU A 276 -6.21 -6.39 -18.85
CA GLU A 276 -5.05 -7.24 -19.13
C GLU A 276 -3.77 -6.75 -18.43
N LEU A 277 -3.64 -5.44 -18.26
CA LEU A 277 -2.53 -4.80 -17.54
C LEU A 277 -2.78 -4.69 -16.02
N GLU A 278 -3.90 -5.19 -15.52
CA GLU A 278 -4.32 -5.09 -14.12
C GLU A 278 -4.42 -3.64 -13.60
N ILE A 279 -4.71 -2.67 -14.48
CA ILE A 279 -4.82 -1.24 -14.17
C ILE A 279 -6.31 -0.84 -14.00
N HIS A 280 -7.06 -1.61 -13.23
CA HIS A 280 -8.52 -1.45 -13.08
C HIS A 280 -8.92 -0.08 -12.50
N SER A 281 -8.07 0.51 -11.65
CA SER A 281 -8.35 1.79 -10.98
C SER A 281 -8.46 2.98 -11.93
N LEU A 282 -8.00 2.86 -13.18
CA LEU A 282 -8.06 3.92 -14.17
C LEU A 282 -9.32 3.83 -15.07
N ILE A 283 -9.99 2.69 -15.14
CA ILE A 283 -11.21 2.52 -15.94
C ILE A 283 -12.27 3.59 -15.59
N PRO A 284 -12.69 3.77 -14.32
CA PRO A 284 -13.66 4.80 -13.97
C PRO A 284 -13.13 6.22 -14.16
N ARG A 285 -11.82 6.41 -14.04
CA ARG A 285 -11.22 7.75 -14.15
C ARG A 285 -11.16 8.26 -15.60
N PHE A 286 -11.18 7.36 -16.58
CA PHE A 286 -11.32 7.69 -18.00
C PHE A 286 -12.78 7.67 -18.48
N GLY A 287 -13.76 7.52 -17.56
CA GLY A 287 -15.18 7.48 -17.91
C GLY A 287 -15.58 6.22 -18.70
N LEU A 288 -14.86 5.12 -18.46
CA LEU A 288 -15.10 3.84 -19.12
C LEU A 288 -15.99 2.89 -18.28
N ASP A 289 -16.62 3.42 -17.21
CA ASP A 289 -17.54 2.62 -16.39
C ASP A 289 -18.71 2.10 -17.24
N GLY A 290 -18.98 0.79 -17.12
CA GLY A 290 -20.06 0.14 -17.85
C GLY A 290 -19.75 -0.17 -19.32
N VAL A 291 -18.56 0.16 -19.82
CA VAL A 291 -18.12 -0.26 -21.16
C VAL A 291 -17.65 -1.71 -21.06
N ALA A 292 -18.30 -2.61 -21.81
CA ALA A 292 -17.86 -3.99 -21.93
C ALA A 292 -16.51 -4.04 -22.68
N PRO A 293 -15.54 -4.86 -22.20
CA PRO A 293 -14.28 -5.05 -22.93
C PRO A 293 -14.54 -5.68 -24.31
N GLU A 294 -13.70 -5.33 -25.27
CA GLU A 294 -13.70 -5.98 -26.58
C GLU A 294 -13.42 -7.48 -26.39
N ALA A 295 -14.27 -8.33 -26.91
CA ALA A 295 -14.02 -9.76 -26.88
C ALA A 295 -12.70 -10.06 -27.63
N ALA A 296 -11.79 -10.83 -27.02
CA ALA A 296 -10.70 -11.42 -27.78
C ALA A 296 -11.31 -12.16 -28.98
N GLU A 297 -10.63 -12.15 -30.14
CA GLU A 297 -11.06 -12.90 -31.36
C GLU A 297 -11.06 -14.43 -31.10
N GLU A 298 -11.76 -14.90 -30.09
CA GLU A 298 -12.27 -16.26 -30.00
C GLU A 298 -13.60 -16.25 -30.74
N GLN A 299 -13.76 -17.17 -31.66
CA GLN A 299 -15.01 -17.40 -32.42
C GLN A 299 -16.20 -17.16 -31.48
N ALA A 300 -17.02 -16.16 -31.79
CA ALA A 300 -18.20 -15.82 -31.00
C ALA A 300 -19.12 -17.05 -30.92
N ILE A 301 -18.96 -17.85 -29.88
CA ILE A 301 -19.93 -18.88 -29.52
C ILE A 301 -21.14 -18.09 -29.00
N GLU A 302 -22.27 -18.13 -29.68
CA GLU A 302 -23.51 -17.59 -29.12
C GLU A 302 -23.83 -18.35 -27.82
N LEU A 303 -23.58 -17.69 -26.68
CA LEU A 303 -23.91 -18.25 -25.39
C LEU A 303 -25.42 -18.12 -25.14
N PRO A 304 -26.04 -19.12 -24.52
CA PRO A 304 -27.46 -19.04 -24.18
C PRO A 304 -27.68 -17.94 -23.12
N GLU A 305 -28.78 -17.21 -23.25
CA GLU A 305 -29.22 -16.28 -22.19
C GLU A 305 -29.81 -17.09 -21.03
N ALA A 306 -29.43 -16.72 -19.81
CA ALA A 306 -29.87 -17.40 -18.60
C ALA A 306 -31.39 -17.28 -18.40
N LYS A 307 -31.97 -18.34 -17.89
CA LYS A 307 -33.34 -18.32 -17.41
C LYS A 307 -33.40 -17.72 -16.00
N LEU A 308 -34.03 -16.55 -15.86
CA LEU A 308 -34.35 -16.00 -14.54
C LEU A 308 -35.61 -16.67 -14.00
N THR A 309 -35.53 -17.24 -12.79
CA THR A 309 -36.63 -18.00 -12.19
C THR A 309 -36.63 -17.76 -10.66
N PRO A 310 -37.76 -17.64 -10.00
CA PRO A 310 -37.83 -17.66 -8.54
C PRO A 310 -37.26 -18.95 -7.97
N LEU A 311 -36.63 -18.89 -6.77
CA LEU A 311 -36.09 -20.07 -6.11
C LEU A 311 -37.20 -21.05 -5.83
N PRO A 312 -37.04 -22.37 -6.11
CA PRO A 312 -38.03 -23.38 -5.77
C PRO A 312 -38.45 -23.37 -4.30
N LEU A 313 -39.70 -23.75 -3.99
CA LEU A 313 -40.15 -23.81 -2.60
C LEU A 313 -39.35 -24.87 -1.79
N THR A 314 -38.93 -25.93 -2.43
CA THR A 314 -38.05 -26.98 -1.89
C THR A 314 -36.78 -27.03 -2.71
N PRO A 315 -35.77 -26.14 -2.41
CA PRO A 315 -34.52 -26.15 -3.13
C PRO A 315 -33.72 -27.39 -2.78
N ALA A 316 -33.04 -27.97 -3.78
CA ALA A 316 -32.15 -29.11 -3.62
C ALA A 316 -31.01 -29.07 -4.62
N GLY A 317 -29.85 -29.67 -4.26
CA GLY A 317 -28.68 -29.77 -5.10
C GLY A 317 -27.63 -28.73 -4.78
N HIS A 318 -26.72 -28.45 -5.74
CA HIS A 318 -25.61 -27.56 -5.57
C HIS A 318 -25.90 -26.20 -6.21
N TYR A 319 -25.68 -25.12 -5.47
CA TYR A 319 -25.84 -23.75 -5.95
C TYR A 319 -24.55 -22.95 -5.74
N LEU A 320 -24.29 -22.04 -6.69
CA LEU A 320 -23.28 -20.99 -6.56
C LEU A 320 -23.99 -19.72 -6.10
N VAL A 321 -23.58 -19.10 -5.01
CA VAL A 321 -24.24 -17.93 -4.44
C VAL A 321 -23.30 -16.75 -4.40
N ALA A 322 -23.74 -15.63 -4.96
CA ALA A 322 -23.00 -14.39 -4.94
C ALA A 322 -23.91 -13.18 -4.77
N ALA A 323 -23.30 -12.03 -4.42
CA ALA A 323 -24.00 -10.75 -4.38
C ALA A 323 -23.56 -9.88 -5.56
N ARG A 324 -24.51 -9.21 -6.20
CA ARG A 324 -24.24 -8.06 -7.04
C ARG A 324 -24.05 -6.86 -6.10
N PRO A 325 -22.87 -6.19 -6.11
CA PRO A 325 -22.61 -5.06 -5.23
C PRO A 325 -23.61 -3.92 -5.41
N ALA A 326 -23.84 -3.15 -4.35
CA ALA A 326 -24.62 -1.93 -4.43
C ALA A 326 -23.97 -0.92 -5.39
N VAL A 327 -24.76 -0.32 -6.26
CA VAL A 327 -24.33 0.78 -7.13
C VAL A 327 -24.54 2.08 -6.40
N THR A 328 -23.48 2.85 -6.18
CA THR A 328 -23.51 4.15 -5.54
C THR A 328 -23.23 5.27 -6.54
N GLY A 329 -23.91 6.39 -6.39
CA GLY A 329 -23.70 7.59 -7.19
C GLY A 329 -23.60 8.84 -6.31
N LYS A 330 -23.29 9.98 -6.91
CA LYS A 330 -23.26 11.27 -6.21
C LYS A 330 -24.51 12.08 -6.52
N GLN A 331 -25.17 12.54 -5.48
CA GLN A 331 -26.21 13.57 -5.56
C GLN A 331 -25.71 14.81 -4.80
N GLY A 332 -25.13 15.75 -5.53
CA GLY A 332 -24.34 16.84 -4.93
C GLY A 332 -23.08 16.33 -4.24
N THR A 333 -22.92 16.63 -2.94
CA THR A 333 -21.78 16.16 -2.11
C THR A 333 -22.04 14.83 -1.40
N ARG A 334 -23.25 14.28 -1.47
CA ARG A 334 -23.63 13.04 -0.77
C ARG A 334 -23.54 11.84 -1.70
N ASN A 335 -22.95 10.74 -1.18
CA ASN A 335 -23.06 9.45 -1.84
C ASN A 335 -24.47 8.90 -1.58
N VAL A 336 -25.14 8.47 -2.64
CA VAL A 336 -26.47 7.83 -2.58
C VAL A 336 -26.37 6.44 -3.21
N VAL A 337 -27.10 5.48 -2.64
CA VAL A 337 -27.24 4.15 -3.23
C VAL A 337 -28.27 4.24 -4.35
N LEU A 338 -27.83 4.03 -5.59
CA LEU A 338 -28.69 4.01 -6.77
C LEU A 338 -29.38 2.66 -6.94
N GLN A 339 -28.65 1.58 -6.66
CA GLN A 339 -29.17 0.22 -6.62
C GLN A 339 -28.62 -0.46 -5.38
N PRO A 340 -29.45 -1.09 -4.55
CA PRO A 340 -29.00 -1.84 -3.38
C PRO A 340 -28.24 -3.10 -3.80
N GLU A 341 -27.46 -3.66 -2.87
CA GLU A 341 -26.88 -5.00 -3.02
C GLU A 341 -28.03 -6.02 -3.21
N SER A 342 -27.84 -6.94 -4.13
CA SER A 342 -28.79 -8.01 -4.41
C SER A 342 -28.10 -9.35 -4.52
N TRP A 343 -28.68 -10.35 -3.88
CA TRP A 343 -28.15 -11.72 -3.90
C TRP A 343 -28.78 -12.53 -5.02
N TYR A 344 -28.03 -13.48 -5.54
CA TYR A 344 -28.50 -14.45 -6.53
C TYR A 344 -27.81 -15.80 -6.34
N ALA A 345 -28.53 -16.84 -6.75
CA ALA A 345 -27.97 -18.20 -6.86
C ALA A 345 -27.93 -18.63 -8.32
N VAL A 346 -26.98 -19.50 -8.64
CA VAL A 346 -26.83 -20.12 -9.94
C VAL A 346 -26.86 -21.64 -9.77
N GLN A 347 -27.69 -22.31 -10.56
CA GLN A 347 -27.65 -23.75 -10.72
C GLN A 347 -27.74 -24.06 -12.22
N ASP A 348 -26.73 -24.71 -12.77
CA ASP A 348 -26.54 -24.94 -14.21
C ASP A 348 -26.57 -23.61 -15.01
N THR A 349 -27.57 -23.39 -15.84
CA THR A 349 -27.80 -22.18 -16.63
C THR A 349 -28.94 -21.33 -16.11
N THR A 350 -29.46 -21.63 -14.92
CA THR A 350 -30.57 -20.92 -14.29
C THR A 350 -30.07 -19.99 -13.20
N VAL A 351 -30.55 -18.75 -13.21
CA VAL A 351 -30.22 -17.73 -12.20
C VAL A 351 -31.48 -17.47 -11.36
N TYR A 352 -31.32 -17.53 -10.06
CA TYR A 352 -32.35 -17.28 -9.07
C TYR A 352 -32.04 -15.98 -8.33
N PRO A 353 -32.76 -14.86 -8.60
CA PRO A 353 -32.72 -13.71 -7.71
C PRO A 353 -33.20 -14.10 -6.31
N LEU A 354 -32.45 -13.69 -5.26
CA LEU A 354 -32.71 -14.12 -3.88
C LEU A 354 -33.12 -12.94 -3.00
N GLU A 355 -34.22 -13.13 -2.31
CA GLU A 355 -34.61 -12.30 -1.16
C GLU A 355 -34.03 -12.90 0.13
N ASP A 356 -34.06 -12.17 1.25
CA ASP A 356 -33.53 -12.65 2.54
C ASP A 356 -34.20 -13.96 2.99
N THR A 357 -35.47 -14.14 2.74
CA THR A 357 -36.20 -15.38 3.02
C THR A 357 -35.72 -16.55 2.18
N ASP A 358 -35.29 -16.31 0.95
CA ASP A 358 -34.77 -17.34 0.06
C ASP A 358 -33.38 -17.78 0.51
N LEU A 359 -32.55 -16.82 0.93
CA LEU A 359 -31.23 -17.12 1.52
C LEU A 359 -31.35 -18.01 2.74
N VAL A 360 -32.26 -17.70 3.67
CA VAL A 360 -32.48 -18.53 4.86
C VAL A 360 -32.91 -19.95 4.50
N ARG A 361 -33.72 -20.14 3.44
CA ARG A 361 -34.14 -21.47 2.97
C ARG A 361 -32.98 -22.29 2.37
N LEU A 362 -31.93 -21.65 1.89
CA LEU A 362 -30.74 -22.30 1.35
C LEU A 362 -29.71 -22.66 2.43
N LEU A 363 -29.52 -21.76 3.44
CA LEU A 363 -28.36 -21.77 4.31
C LEU A 363 -28.24 -22.95 5.28
N ASP A 364 -29.36 -23.52 5.72
CA ASP A 364 -29.41 -24.69 6.63
C ASP A 364 -30.28 -25.81 6.11
N ASN A 365 -30.33 -25.99 4.80
CA ASN A 365 -31.07 -27.05 4.14
C ASN A 365 -30.17 -28.27 3.87
N ALA A 366 -30.51 -29.41 4.42
CA ALA A 366 -29.72 -30.64 4.30
C ALA A 366 -29.61 -31.18 2.86
N ASP A 367 -30.55 -30.81 1.97
CA ASP A 367 -30.58 -31.22 0.56
C ASP A 367 -29.80 -30.24 -0.35
N VAL A 368 -29.20 -29.18 0.24
CA VAL A 368 -28.51 -28.10 -0.48
C VAL A 368 -27.03 -28.03 -0.09
N THR A 369 -26.19 -27.82 -1.10
CA THR A 369 -24.78 -27.41 -0.89
C THR A 369 -24.50 -26.08 -1.61
N LEU A 370 -23.73 -25.20 -0.98
CA LEU A 370 -23.45 -23.85 -1.47
C LEU A 370 -21.96 -23.60 -1.61
N ASP A 371 -21.52 -23.29 -2.82
CA ASP A 371 -20.28 -22.55 -3.03
C ASP A 371 -20.63 -21.06 -3.05
N VAL A 372 -20.02 -20.28 -2.18
CA VAL A 372 -20.38 -18.88 -2.04
C VAL A 372 -19.21 -17.95 -2.36
N PHE A 373 -19.51 -16.68 -2.63
CA PHE A 373 -18.53 -15.62 -2.62
C PHE A 373 -18.80 -14.70 -1.44
N ASN A 374 -17.92 -14.72 -0.42
CA ASN A 374 -18.06 -14.00 0.85
C ASN A 374 -19.11 -14.62 1.80
N SER A 375 -18.71 -15.64 2.54
CA SER A 375 -19.58 -16.39 3.46
C SER A 375 -19.96 -15.62 4.74
N ALA A 376 -19.16 -14.64 5.18
CA ALA A 376 -19.38 -13.95 6.45
C ALA A 376 -20.80 -13.36 6.63
N PRO A 377 -21.36 -12.58 5.68
CA PRO A 377 -22.72 -12.06 5.80
C PRO A 377 -23.78 -13.17 5.75
N LEU A 378 -23.51 -14.29 5.08
CA LEU A 378 -24.42 -15.44 5.00
C LEU A 378 -24.47 -16.21 6.33
N TYR A 379 -23.33 -16.41 6.98
CA TYR A 379 -23.29 -16.96 8.34
C TYR A 379 -24.05 -16.06 9.33
N ALA A 380 -23.88 -14.75 9.24
CA ALA A 380 -24.64 -13.82 10.09
C ALA A 380 -26.17 -13.93 9.88
N LYS A 381 -26.62 -14.07 8.61
CA LYS A 381 -28.04 -14.27 8.28
C LYS A 381 -28.57 -15.62 8.79
N ALA A 382 -27.79 -16.70 8.60
CA ALA A 382 -28.15 -18.03 9.12
C ALA A 382 -28.33 -18.01 10.65
N MET A 383 -27.36 -17.42 11.35
CA MET A 383 -27.39 -17.34 12.82
C MET A 383 -28.54 -16.44 13.34
N ALA A 384 -28.88 -15.36 12.63
CA ALA A 384 -30.04 -14.53 12.95
C ALA A 384 -31.37 -15.29 12.83
N ALA A 385 -31.43 -16.26 11.89
CA ALA A 385 -32.56 -17.16 11.71
C ALA A 385 -32.56 -18.39 12.65
N GLY A 386 -31.57 -18.51 13.52
CA GLY A 386 -31.41 -19.63 14.45
C GLY A 386 -30.67 -20.85 13.90
N GLY A 387 -30.11 -20.74 12.69
CA GLY A 387 -29.28 -21.75 12.03
C GLY A 387 -27.78 -21.49 12.18
N TRP A 388 -26.98 -22.18 11.38
CA TRP A 388 -25.51 -22.12 11.41
C TRP A 388 -24.88 -21.98 10.01
N GLY A 389 -25.69 -21.98 8.93
CA GLY A 389 -25.19 -21.93 7.56
C GLY A 389 -24.51 -23.24 7.12
N SER A 390 -25.03 -24.37 7.59
CA SER A 390 -24.44 -25.70 7.39
C SER A 390 -24.38 -26.15 5.93
N SER A 391 -25.17 -25.54 5.04
CA SER A 391 -25.13 -25.80 3.60
C SER A 391 -23.92 -25.17 2.88
N ILE A 392 -23.22 -24.19 3.49
CA ILE A 392 -22.05 -23.54 2.89
C ILE A 392 -20.86 -24.50 2.97
N VAL A 393 -20.26 -24.84 1.83
CA VAL A 393 -19.14 -25.77 1.74
C VAL A 393 -17.87 -25.15 1.15
N TRP A 394 -17.95 -23.93 0.58
CA TRP A 394 -16.81 -23.25 0.01
C TRP A 394 -17.04 -21.73 -0.09
N ASP A 395 -15.95 -20.94 0.00
CA ASP A 395 -15.97 -19.47 -0.10
C ASP A 395 -14.87 -18.97 -1.03
N GLY A 396 -15.26 -18.37 -2.17
CA GLY A 396 -14.35 -17.83 -3.18
C GLY A 396 -13.55 -16.63 -2.72
N LYS A 397 -14.07 -15.82 -1.81
CA LYS A 397 -13.32 -14.65 -1.31
C LYS A 397 -12.13 -15.08 -0.44
N LEU A 398 -12.32 -16.08 0.42
CA LEU A 398 -11.24 -16.64 1.23
C LEU A 398 -10.18 -17.34 0.37
N ALA A 399 -10.62 -18.07 -0.66
CA ALA A 399 -9.70 -18.66 -1.63
C ALA A 399 -8.90 -17.59 -2.38
N ALA A 400 -9.53 -16.53 -2.86
CA ALA A 400 -8.85 -15.41 -3.52
C ALA A 400 -7.79 -14.75 -2.61
N TYR A 401 -8.11 -14.59 -1.34
CA TYR A 401 -7.17 -14.05 -0.35
C TYR A 401 -5.96 -14.97 -0.12
N LEU A 402 -6.16 -16.27 -0.01
CA LEU A 402 -5.02 -17.20 0.12
C LEU A 402 -4.11 -17.16 -1.09
N LEU A 403 -4.69 -17.19 -2.29
CA LEU A 403 -3.95 -17.19 -3.55
C LEU A 403 -3.20 -15.88 -3.81
N ASP A 404 -3.72 -14.74 -3.33
CA ASP A 404 -3.06 -13.43 -3.42
C ASP A 404 -3.44 -12.52 -2.24
N ALA A 405 -2.74 -12.66 -1.13
CA ALA A 405 -2.91 -11.79 0.04
C ALA A 405 -2.44 -10.33 -0.19
N SER A 406 -1.89 -9.99 -1.35
CA SER A 406 -1.41 -8.64 -1.66
C SER A 406 -2.47 -7.75 -2.31
N ALA A 407 -3.56 -8.32 -2.81
CA ALA A 407 -4.66 -7.59 -3.43
C ALA A 407 -5.33 -6.65 -2.41
N SER A 408 -5.71 -5.46 -2.89
CA SER A 408 -6.37 -4.47 -2.03
C SER A 408 -7.86 -4.75 -1.83
N LYS A 409 -8.46 -5.51 -2.72
CA LYS A 409 -9.87 -5.91 -2.71
C LYS A 409 -10.04 -7.26 -3.40
N TYR A 410 -11.10 -7.97 -3.03
CA TYR A 410 -11.50 -9.23 -3.64
C TYR A 410 -12.93 -9.07 -4.14
N GLN A 411 -13.08 -8.77 -5.44
CA GLN A 411 -14.38 -8.62 -6.11
C GLN A 411 -14.46 -9.57 -7.30
N ILE A 412 -15.63 -10.16 -7.54
CA ILE A 412 -15.85 -11.10 -8.65
C ILE A 412 -15.47 -10.47 -9.98
N SER A 413 -15.84 -9.21 -10.20
CA SER A 413 -15.53 -8.45 -11.43
C SER A 413 -14.03 -8.25 -11.69
N GLU A 414 -13.20 -8.27 -10.63
CA GLU A 414 -11.73 -8.21 -10.73
C GLU A 414 -11.11 -9.60 -10.92
N LEU A 415 -11.72 -10.63 -10.29
CA LEU A 415 -11.22 -11.99 -10.33
C LEU A 415 -11.53 -12.68 -11.67
N ILE A 416 -12.70 -12.44 -12.28
CA ILE A 416 -13.08 -13.01 -13.58
C ILE A 416 -11.99 -12.80 -14.64
N PRO A 417 -11.54 -11.57 -14.93
CA PRO A 417 -10.46 -11.34 -15.90
C PRO A 417 -9.11 -11.88 -15.41
N ALA A 418 -8.81 -11.79 -14.11
CA ALA A 418 -7.55 -12.29 -13.54
C ALA A 418 -7.40 -13.81 -13.72
N TYR A 419 -8.50 -14.54 -13.56
CA TYR A 419 -8.54 -15.99 -13.77
C TYR A 419 -8.94 -16.39 -15.19
N LYS A 420 -9.23 -15.43 -16.09
CA LYS A 420 -9.75 -15.69 -17.44
C LYS A 420 -10.94 -16.66 -17.43
N ALA A 421 -11.86 -16.41 -16.48
CA ALA A 421 -13.00 -17.30 -16.28
C ALA A 421 -13.97 -17.23 -17.46
N ALA A 422 -14.22 -18.40 -18.09
CA ALA A 422 -15.10 -18.52 -19.24
C ALA A 422 -16.58 -18.45 -18.82
N ALA A 423 -17.41 -17.83 -19.67
CA ALA A 423 -18.83 -17.81 -19.47
C ALA A 423 -19.48 -19.09 -20.06
N ALA A 424 -20.35 -19.71 -19.28
CA ALA A 424 -21.20 -20.80 -19.77
C ALA A 424 -22.53 -20.28 -20.38
N PHE A 425 -22.96 -19.09 -19.93
CA PHE A 425 -24.16 -18.39 -20.37
C PHE A 425 -24.05 -16.89 -20.12
N THR A 426 -24.94 -16.08 -20.68
CA THR A 426 -25.08 -14.67 -20.41
C THR A 426 -26.27 -14.39 -19.49
N CYS A 427 -26.22 -13.29 -18.72
CA CYS A 427 -27.34 -12.84 -17.89
C CYS A 427 -27.26 -11.33 -17.76
N THR A 428 -28.24 -10.62 -18.31
CA THR A 428 -28.28 -9.16 -18.32
C THR A 428 -28.35 -8.56 -16.91
N ASP A 429 -29.16 -9.13 -16.01
CA ASP A 429 -29.34 -8.64 -14.66
C ASP A 429 -28.17 -8.97 -13.71
N TYR A 430 -27.45 -10.09 -13.98
CA TYR A 430 -26.32 -10.60 -13.21
C TYR A 430 -25.16 -10.99 -14.15
N PRO A 431 -24.40 -10.03 -14.65
CA PRO A 431 -23.41 -10.24 -15.71
C PRO A 431 -22.30 -11.26 -15.37
N ASP A 432 -22.00 -11.41 -14.08
CA ASP A 432 -20.96 -12.33 -13.59
C ASP A 432 -21.45 -13.77 -13.42
N ALA A 433 -22.77 -14.00 -13.39
CA ALA A 433 -23.40 -15.28 -13.04
C ALA A 433 -22.89 -16.43 -13.91
N GLY A 434 -22.81 -16.25 -15.22
CA GLY A 434 -22.37 -17.29 -16.16
C GLY A 434 -20.88 -17.68 -16.06
N ARG A 435 -20.07 -16.92 -15.31
CA ARG A 435 -18.64 -17.15 -15.11
C ARG A 435 -18.29 -17.73 -13.74
N LEU A 436 -19.22 -17.76 -12.78
CA LEU A 436 -18.95 -18.19 -11.40
C LEU A 436 -18.43 -19.62 -11.35
N ALA A 437 -19.03 -20.54 -12.14
CA ALA A 437 -18.66 -21.94 -12.11
C ALA A 437 -17.20 -22.17 -12.52
N ASP A 438 -16.78 -21.56 -13.63
CA ASP A 438 -15.38 -21.67 -14.10
C ASP A 438 -14.42 -20.94 -13.17
N LEU A 439 -14.80 -19.75 -12.68
CA LEU A 439 -14.00 -19.00 -11.70
C LEU A 439 -13.72 -19.85 -10.45
N PHE A 440 -14.75 -20.41 -9.84
CA PHE A 440 -14.62 -21.20 -8.63
C PHE A 440 -13.85 -22.49 -8.85
N ALA A 441 -14.07 -23.16 -10.00
CA ALA A 441 -13.31 -24.34 -10.37
C ALA A 441 -11.81 -24.06 -10.53
N ARG A 442 -11.44 -22.94 -11.18
CA ARG A 442 -10.04 -22.53 -11.34
C ARG A 442 -9.41 -22.20 -10.00
N MET A 443 -10.09 -21.47 -9.14
CA MET A 443 -9.58 -21.14 -7.82
C MET A 443 -9.38 -22.38 -6.94
N LYS A 444 -10.32 -23.32 -6.95
CA LYS A 444 -10.17 -24.62 -6.27
C LYS A 444 -8.95 -25.40 -6.78
N ALA A 445 -8.78 -25.45 -8.10
CA ALA A 445 -7.63 -26.13 -8.72
C ALA A 445 -6.30 -25.47 -8.34
N GLU A 446 -6.26 -24.13 -8.25
CA GLU A 446 -5.06 -23.40 -7.88
C GLU A 446 -4.70 -23.55 -6.40
N ILE A 447 -5.68 -23.55 -5.47
CA ILE A 447 -5.48 -23.89 -4.05
C ILE A 447 -4.80 -25.25 -3.92
N THR A 448 -5.31 -26.26 -4.65
CA THR A 448 -4.73 -27.61 -4.67
C THR A 448 -3.32 -27.61 -5.28
N ALA A 449 -3.11 -26.93 -6.40
CA ALA A 449 -1.79 -26.80 -7.03
C ALA A 449 -0.75 -26.09 -6.15
N CYS A 450 -1.21 -25.16 -5.32
CA CYS A 450 -0.40 -24.48 -4.31
C CYS A 450 -0.15 -25.32 -3.05
N GLY A 451 -0.88 -26.43 -2.85
CA GLY A 451 -0.81 -27.27 -1.65
C GLY A 451 -1.42 -26.59 -0.41
N GLU A 452 -2.38 -25.70 -0.61
CA GLU A 452 -3.04 -24.93 0.46
C GLU A 452 -4.40 -25.50 0.89
N ASP A 453 -4.76 -26.71 0.41
CA ASP A 453 -6.04 -27.35 0.73
C ASP A 453 -6.28 -27.54 2.25
N ALA A 454 -5.26 -28.01 2.98
CA ALA A 454 -5.39 -28.18 4.43
C ALA A 454 -5.57 -26.82 5.13
N LEU A 455 -4.78 -25.82 4.75
CA LEU A 455 -4.90 -24.46 5.28
C LEU A 455 -6.30 -23.88 5.02
N TYR A 456 -6.82 -24.07 3.81
CA TYR A 456 -8.14 -23.60 3.44
C TYR A 456 -9.24 -24.34 4.22
N ASN A 457 -9.25 -25.67 4.18
CA ASN A 457 -10.36 -26.48 4.69
C ASN A 457 -10.36 -26.63 6.21
N GLU A 458 -9.19 -26.63 6.86
CA GLU A 458 -9.07 -26.85 8.30
C GLU A 458 -8.98 -25.56 9.11
N ILE A 459 -8.56 -24.46 8.49
CA ILE A 459 -8.32 -23.20 9.19
C ILE A 459 -9.19 -22.07 8.63
N GLU A 460 -8.98 -21.61 7.38
CA GLU A 460 -9.57 -20.36 6.91
C GLU A 460 -11.09 -20.47 6.70
N PHE A 461 -11.56 -21.53 6.06
CA PHE A 461 -12.97 -21.69 5.78
C PHE A 461 -13.81 -21.89 7.06
N PRO A 462 -13.48 -22.80 7.98
CA PRO A 462 -14.26 -22.95 9.23
C PRO A 462 -14.16 -21.73 10.15
N LEU A 463 -13.03 -21.00 10.10
CA LEU A 463 -12.86 -19.79 10.91
C LEU A 463 -13.89 -18.70 10.57
N ALA A 464 -14.35 -18.59 9.33
CA ALA A 464 -15.36 -17.61 8.93
C ALA A 464 -16.65 -17.75 9.76
N GLN A 465 -17.06 -18.97 10.05
CA GLN A 465 -18.23 -19.25 10.89
C GLN A 465 -17.97 -18.86 12.36
N VAL A 466 -16.77 -19.14 12.88
CA VAL A 466 -16.36 -18.76 14.23
C VAL A 466 -16.41 -17.24 14.40
N LEU A 467 -15.84 -16.50 13.46
CA LEU A 467 -15.80 -15.04 13.50
C LEU A 467 -17.20 -14.41 13.38
N ALA A 468 -18.08 -15.00 12.58
CA ALA A 468 -19.47 -14.57 12.50
C ALA A 468 -20.21 -14.75 13.85
N ASP A 469 -19.96 -15.88 14.55
CA ASP A 469 -20.54 -16.13 15.88
C ASP A 469 -19.96 -15.19 16.96
N MET A 470 -18.64 -14.92 16.91
CA MET A 470 -18.00 -13.95 17.79
C MET A 470 -18.56 -12.53 17.59
N THR A 471 -18.67 -12.08 16.33
CA THR A 471 -19.29 -10.79 15.99
C THR A 471 -20.73 -10.69 16.49
N ARG A 472 -21.52 -11.74 16.26
CA ARG A 472 -22.91 -11.82 16.74
C ARG A 472 -23.00 -11.78 18.26
N THR A 473 -22.13 -12.51 18.95
CA THR A 473 -22.13 -12.58 20.42
C THR A 473 -21.70 -11.25 21.02
N GLY A 474 -20.67 -10.62 20.46
CA GLY A 474 -20.13 -9.35 20.96
C GLY A 474 -19.52 -9.45 22.36
N VAL A 475 -18.99 -8.34 22.85
CA VAL A 475 -18.38 -8.20 24.18
C VAL A 475 -19.20 -7.23 25.01
N LEU A 476 -19.62 -7.66 26.21
CA LEU A 476 -20.38 -6.79 27.12
C LEU A 476 -19.47 -5.72 27.71
N VAL A 477 -19.99 -4.49 27.81
CA VAL A 477 -19.24 -3.36 28.38
C VAL A 477 -20.04 -2.62 29.44
N ASP A 478 -19.33 -2.12 30.46
CA ASP A 478 -19.87 -1.20 31.45
C ASP A 478 -19.88 0.21 30.87
N LYS A 479 -21.02 0.56 30.26
CA LYS A 479 -21.22 1.87 29.63
C LYS A 479 -21.05 3.03 30.62
N ASP A 480 -21.64 2.93 31.79
CA ASP A 480 -21.60 4.00 32.79
C ASP A 480 -20.18 4.19 33.32
N GLY A 481 -19.43 3.09 33.48
CA GLY A 481 -18.01 3.12 33.83
C GLY A 481 -17.16 3.80 32.76
N ILE A 482 -17.39 3.51 31.47
CA ILE A 482 -16.69 4.18 30.35
C ILE A 482 -17.02 5.67 30.31
N GLU A 483 -18.29 6.05 30.53
CA GLU A 483 -18.70 7.47 30.58
C GLU A 483 -17.99 8.19 31.73
N GLN A 484 -17.97 7.61 32.94
CA GLN A 484 -17.29 8.19 34.10
C GLN A 484 -15.76 8.28 33.91
N PHE A 485 -15.14 7.24 33.32
CA PHE A 485 -13.74 7.28 32.93
C PHE A 485 -13.45 8.43 31.97
N GLY A 486 -14.35 8.67 31.01
CA GLY A 486 -14.25 9.80 30.07
C GLY A 486 -14.37 11.17 30.78
N VAL A 487 -15.18 11.29 31.84
CA VAL A 487 -15.25 12.53 32.62
C VAL A 487 -13.91 12.80 33.30
N ASN A 488 -13.37 11.81 34.04
CA ASN A 488 -12.09 11.93 34.74
C ASN A 488 -10.94 12.26 33.77
N LEU A 489 -10.92 11.60 32.61
CA LEU A 489 -9.89 11.81 31.58
C LEU A 489 -9.95 13.23 30.99
N ARG A 490 -11.15 13.83 30.82
CA ARG A 490 -11.29 15.20 30.35
C ARG A 490 -10.80 16.22 31.40
N GLU A 491 -11.01 15.96 32.69
CA GLU A 491 -10.47 16.78 33.77
C GLU A 491 -8.93 16.78 33.75
N GLU A 492 -8.32 15.60 33.58
CA GLU A 492 -6.86 15.47 33.41
C GLU A 492 -6.35 16.20 32.15
N LEU A 493 -7.08 16.10 31.04
CA LEU A 493 -6.76 16.81 29.79
C LEU A 493 -6.74 18.33 29.99
N GLU A 494 -7.74 18.88 30.71
CA GLU A 494 -7.81 20.32 31.00
C GLU A 494 -6.63 20.76 31.87
N GLN A 495 -6.24 19.96 32.86
CA GLN A 495 -5.08 20.26 33.71
C GLN A 495 -3.78 20.29 32.89
N VAL A 496 -3.54 19.26 32.05
CA VAL A 496 -2.36 19.22 31.18
C VAL A 496 -2.35 20.37 30.18
N LEU A 497 -3.50 20.68 29.58
CA LEU A 497 -3.63 21.82 28.65
C LEU A 497 -3.33 23.16 29.33
N THR A 498 -3.78 23.31 30.56
CA THR A 498 -3.50 24.50 31.36
C THR A 498 -1.98 24.66 31.59
N ARG A 499 -1.26 23.59 31.93
CA ARG A 499 0.20 23.63 32.08
C ARG A 499 0.88 24.00 30.75
N ILE A 500 0.47 23.38 29.65
CA ILE A 500 0.98 23.71 28.31
C ILE A 500 0.76 25.19 27.96
N HIS A 501 -0.44 25.73 28.26
CA HIS A 501 -0.73 27.15 28.03
C HIS A 501 0.13 28.08 28.91
N MET A 502 0.40 27.70 30.14
CA MET A 502 1.30 28.47 31.04
C MET A 502 2.75 28.44 30.50
N GLU A 503 3.26 27.28 30.09
CA GLU A 503 4.62 27.14 29.58
C GLU A 503 4.82 27.83 28.22
N THR A 504 3.83 27.78 27.34
CA THR A 504 3.89 28.47 26.05
C THR A 504 3.56 29.95 26.09
N GLY A 505 3.00 30.43 27.22
CA GLY A 505 2.51 31.81 27.34
C GLY A 505 1.32 32.15 26.44
N SER A 506 0.63 31.16 25.88
CA SER A 506 -0.47 31.33 24.93
C SER A 506 -1.67 30.46 25.26
N ALA A 507 -2.77 31.08 25.63
CA ALA A 507 -4.04 30.39 25.87
C ALA A 507 -4.73 29.83 24.61
N THR A 508 -4.22 30.14 23.43
CA THR A 508 -4.75 29.64 22.14
C THR A 508 -3.83 28.61 21.48
N PHE A 509 -2.75 28.24 22.16
CA PHE A 509 -1.82 27.23 21.65
C PHE A 509 -2.50 25.86 21.57
N ASN A 510 -2.42 25.22 20.40
CA ASN A 510 -2.99 23.91 20.17
C ASN A 510 -1.89 22.82 20.09
N PRO A 511 -1.74 21.96 21.12
CA PRO A 511 -0.73 20.90 21.15
C PRO A 511 -0.91 19.86 20.05
N ASN A 512 -2.11 19.75 19.44
CA ASN A 512 -2.39 18.86 18.33
C ASN A 512 -2.04 19.45 16.97
N SER A 513 -1.69 20.74 16.89
CA SER A 513 -1.23 21.38 15.65
C SER A 513 0.27 21.12 15.42
N PRO A 514 0.66 20.27 14.45
CA PRO A 514 2.08 20.01 14.19
C PRO A 514 2.84 21.29 13.82
N LYS A 515 2.15 22.27 13.21
CA LYS A 515 2.75 23.55 12.82
C LYS A 515 3.06 24.40 14.04
N GLN A 516 2.06 24.65 14.90
CA GLN A 516 2.25 25.47 16.10
C GLN A 516 3.27 24.85 17.06
N LEU A 517 3.18 23.52 17.24
CA LEU A 517 4.13 22.81 18.08
C LEU A 517 5.55 22.85 17.52
N GLY A 518 5.72 22.67 16.21
CA GLY A 518 7.03 22.75 15.57
C GLY A 518 7.66 24.15 15.68
N GLU A 519 6.89 25.21 15.46
CA GLU A 519 7.31 26.61 15.64
C GLU A 519 7.70 26.88 17.10
N MET A 520 6.92 26.39 18.08
CA MET A 520 7.21 26.56 19.49
C MET A 520 8.48 25.84 19.92
N LEU A 521 8.59 24.54 19.64
CA LEU A 521 9.73 23.74 20.10
C LEU A 521 11.05 24.11 19.41
N PHE A 522 11.03 24.30 18.09
CA PHE A 522 12.25 24.41 17.30
C PHE A 522 12.63 25.84 16.94
N ASP A 523 11.65 26.70 16.69
CA ASP A 523 11.91 28.09 16.29
C ASP A 523 11.93 29.05 17.52
N THR A 524 11.07 28.82 18.53
CA THR A 524 10.99 29.68 19.73
C THR A 524 11.90 29.20 20.84
N MET A 525 11.81 27.90 21.22
CA MET A 525 12.61 27.33 22.30
C MET A 525 14.03 26.89 21.84
N GLY A 526 14.24 26.74 20.52
CA GLY A 526 15.55 26.37 19.96
C GLY A 526 15.97 24.93 20.27
N LEU A 527 15.03 24.02 20.48
CA LEU A 527 15.33 22.62 20.79
C LEU A 527 15.95 21.91 19.58
N PRO A 528 16.71 20.82 19.81
CA PRO A 528 17.25 20.02 18.72
C PRO A 528 16.15 19.50 17.81
N HIS A 529 16.19 19.87 16.52
CA HIS A 529 15.16 19.48 15.56
C HIS A 529 15.57 18.25 14.76
N GLY A 530 14.57 17.42 14.42
CA GLY A 530 14.70 16.29 13.52
C GLY A 530 14.49 16.68 12.05
N LYS A 531 13.79 15.82 11.29
CA LYS A 531 13.51 16.05 9.86
C LYS A 531 12.52 17.18 9.63
N LYS A 532 12.81 18.06 8.65
CA LYS A 532 11.85 19.05 8.16
C LYS A 532 10.92 18.38 7.14
N THR A 533 9.61 18.49 7.34
CA THR A 533 8.57 18.02 6.41
C THR A 533 8.05 19.16 5.55
N GLN A 534 7.22 18.88 4.56
CA GLN A 534 6.57 19.94 3.74
C GLN A 534 5.67 20.88 4.57
N ARG A 535 5.21 20.43 5.74
CA ARG A 535 4.34 21.21 6.65
C ARG A 535 5.09 21.85 7.81
N GLY A 536 6.42 21.86 7.81
CA GLY A 536 7.27 22.34 8.89
C GLY A 536 8.09 21.23 9.54
N TRP A 537 8.58 21.47 10.78
CA TRP A 537 9.32 20.48 11.54
C TRP A 537 8.47 19.25 11.90
N SER A 538 9.06 18.04 11.87
CA SER A 538 8.36 16.85 12.36
C SER A 538 8.14 16.97 13.87
N THR A 539 6.90 16.71 14.28
CA THR A 539 6.48 16.57 15.68
C THR A 539 5.82 15.21 15.89
N ASP A 540 6.34 14.19 15.20
CA ASP A 540 5.92 12.80 15.38
C ASP A 540 6.36 12.26 16.75
N ALA A 541 5.77 11.12 17.14
CA ALA A 541 6.03 10.54 18.44
C ALA A 541 7.52 10.24 18.67
N GLU A 542 8.25 9.79 17.63
CA GLU A 542 9.69 9.48 17.74
C GLU A 542 10.51 10.74 18.04
N THR A 543 10.20 11.84 17.35
CA THR A 543 10.86 13.13 17.56
C THR A 543 10.57 13.65 18.96
N LEU A 544 9.31 13.63 19.41
CA LEU A 544 8.95 14.12 20.75
C LEU A 544 9.51 13.23 21.86
N GLU A 545 9.49 11.91 21.73
CA GLU A 545 10.11 11.00 22.70
C GLU A 545 11.61 11.26 22.90
N SER A 546 12.32 11.64 21.82
CA SER A 546 13.74 12.01 21.93
C SER A 546 13.98 13.32 22.70
N LEU A 547 12.93 14.10 22.91
CA LEU A 547 12.95 15.40 23.61
C LEU A 547 12.15 15.37 24.93
N ARG A 548 11.83 14.16 25.43
CA ARG A 548 10.98 13.98 26.62
C ARG A 548 11.52 14.63 27.90
N GLU A 549 12.81 14.89 27.96
CA GLU A 549 13.44 15.61 29.10
C GLU A 549 12.94 17.05 29.28
N TYR A 550 12.32 17.64 28.26
CA TYR A 550 11.78 18.99 28.31
C TYR A 550 10.34 18.95 28.82
N PRO A 551 9.97 19.74 29.89
CA PRO A 551 8.65 19.69 30.49
C PRO A 551 7.49 19.88 29.51
N LEU A 552 7.57 20.87 28.63
CA LEU A 552 6.56 21.11 27.60
C LEU A 552 6.36 19.89 26.68
N VAL A 553 7.44 19.19 26.34
CA VAL A 553 7.35 18.01 25.47
C VAL A 553 6.69 16.84 26.20
N GLU A 554 7.02 16.62 27.47
CA GLU A 554 6.36 15.62 28.32
C GLU A 554 4.86 15.90 28.43
N ASP A 555 4.46 17.15 28.74
CA ASP A 555 3.06 17.55 28.80
C ASP A 555 2.35 17.41 27.46
N VAL A 556 2.99 17.72 26.32
CA VAL A 556 2.42 17.50 24.99
C VAL A 556 2.25 16.00 24.68
N LEU A 557 3.20 15.16 25.03
CA LEU A 557 3.09 13.70 24.89
C LEU A 557 1.93 13.15 25.72
N GLN A 558 1.81 13.60 26.98
CA GLN A 558 0.72 13.23 27.88
C GLN A 558 -0.64 13.70 27.33
N TYR A 559 -0.73 14.96 26.91
CA TYR A 559 -1.96 15.52 26.31
C TYR A 559 -2.42 14.71 25.09
N ARG A 560 -1.50 14.41 24.16
CA ARG A 560 -1.81 13.63 22.96
C ARG A 560 -2.25 12.20 23.30
N ALA A 561 -1.62 11.57 24.28
CA ALA A 561 -2.01 10.24 24.76
C ALA A 561 -3.42 10.25 25.33
N TYR A 562 -3.73 11.20 26.22
CA TYR A 562 -5.07 11.35 26.82
C TYR A 562 -6.14 11.72 25.79
N GLN A 563 -5.81 12.62 24.88
CA GLN A 563 -6.72 12.99 23.79
C GLN A 563 -7.07 11.80 22.90
N LYS A 564 -6.08 10.98 22.59
CA LYS A 564 -6.31 9.73 21.81
C LYS A 564 -7.16 8.73 22.59
N LEU A 565 -6.91 8.56 23.91
CA LEU A 565 -7.73 7.72 24.76
C LEU A 565 -9.20 8.20 24.78
N ASN A 566 -9.42 9.49 24.97
CA ASN A 566 -10.78 10.05 25.00
C ASN A 566 -11.48 9.89 23.65
N SER A 567 -10.90 10.41 22.58
CA SER A 567 -11.57 10.46 21.27
C SER A 567 -11.74 9.09 20.61
N THR A 568 -10.73 8.22 20.70
CA THR A 568 -10.75 6.92 20.02
C THR A 568 -11.44 5.84 20.84
N TYR A 569 -11.15 5.80 22.15
CA TYR A 569 -11.62 4.68 22.96
C TYR A 569 -12.84 5.04 23.80
N VAL A 570 -12.91 6.21 24.45
CA VAL A 570 -14.12 6.58 25.20
C VAL A 570 -15.27 6.92 24.24
N GLU A 571 -15.11 7.99 23.47
CA GLU A 571 -16.17 8.46 22.56
C GLU A 571 -16.44 7.49 21.43
N GLY A 572 -15.37 6.80 20.94
CA GLY A 572 -15.48 5.81 19.87
C GLY A 572 -16.26 4.57 20.30
N LEU A 573 -15.97 4.02 21.50
CA LEU A 573 -16.68 2.84 22.02
C LEU A 573 -18.13 3.16 22.38
N LEU A 574 -18.39 4.28 23.05
CA LEU A 574 -19.76 4.67 23.44
C LEU A 574 -20.74 4.80 22.24
N LYS A 575 -20.22 5.13 21.05
CA LYS A 575 -21.03 5.26 19.81
C LYS A 575 -21.45 3.92 19.20
N VAL A 576 -20.76 2.84 19.54
CA VAL A 576 -20.92 1.53 18.91
C VAL A 576 -21.45 0.45 19.86
N ILE A 577 -21.81 0.83 21.09
CA ILE A 577 -22.51 -0.06 22.02
C ILE A 577 -23.92 -0.34 21.49
N GLY A 578 -24.22 -1.61 21.31
CA GLY A 578 -25.55 -2.07 20.89
C GLY A 578 -26.62 -1.89 21.97
N GLU A 579 -27.88 -2.08 21.58
CA GLU A 579 -29.03 -2.02 22.52
C GLU A 579 -28.93 -3.09 23.62
N ASP A 580 -28.22 -4.17 23.35
CA ASP A 580 -27.95 -5.26 24.31
C ASP A 580 -26.78 -4.96 25.27
N GLY A 581 -26.18 -3.77 25.19
CA GLY A 581 -25.03 -3.34 25.97
C GLY A 581 -23.70 -3.95 25.51
N ARG A 582 -23.66 -4.60 24.34
CA ARG A 582 -22.46 -5.24 23.80
C ARG A 582 -21.87 -4.45 22.63
N ILE A 583 -20.59 -4.64 22.43
CA ILE A 583 -19.86 -4.15 21.24
C ILE A 583 -19.67 -5.33 20.28
N HIS A 584 -20.21 -5.18 19.06
CA HIS A 584 -20.13 -6.18 18.00
C HIS A 584 -19.06 -5.80 17.00
N SER A 585 -17.81 -6.05 17.34
CA SER A 585 -16.69 -5.79 16.44
C SER A 585 -16.69 -6.73 15.24
N THR A 586 -16.29 -6.20 14.08
CA THR A 586 -16.09 -7.02 12.88
C THR A 586 -14.67 -7.57 12.86
N PHE A 587 -14.51 -8.88 12.70
CA PHE A 587 -13.22 -9.54 12.53
C PHE A 587 -13.00 -9.86 11.06
N ASN A 588 -11.92 -9.34 10.46
CA ASN A 588 -11.60 -9.49 9.05
C ASN A 588 -10.49 -10.53 8.84
N GLN A 589 -10.72 -11.52 7.98
CA GLN A 589 -9.73 -12.53 7.60
C GLN A 589 -8.86 -12.11 6.42
N THR A 590 -9.32 -11.18 5.58
CA THR A 590 -8.78 -10.95 4.23
C THR A 590 -8.02 -9.62 4.08
N GLU A 591 -7.63 -8.97 5.18
CA GLU A 591 -6.97 -7.66 5.12
C GLU A 591 -5.46 -7.72 5.34
N ALA A 592 -5.01 -8.56 6.27
CA ALA A 592 -3.59 -8.59 6.63
C ALA A 592 -2.80 -9.55 5.75
N ARG A 593 -1.79 -9.04 5.05
CA ARG A 593 -0.88 -9.84 4.20
C ARG A 593 -0.10 -10.93 4.95
N THR A 594 -0.08 -10.89 6.26
CA THR A 594 0.63 -11.85 7.13
C THR A 594 -0.24 -13.03 7.57
N GLY A 595 -1.51 -13.06 7.22
CA GLY A 595 -2.46 -14.03 7.72
C GLY A 595 -3.11 -13.67 9.05
N ARG A 596 -2.69 -12.58 9.72
CA ARG A 596 -3.32 -12.12 10.97
C ARG A 596 -4.75 -11.65 10.73
N LEU A 597 -5.60 -11.78 11.74
CA LEU A 597 -6.91 -11.14 11.77
C LEU A 597 -6.76 -9.65 12.02
N SER A 598 -7.66 -8.85 11.46
CA SER A 598 -7.87 -7.47 11.88
C SER A 598 -9.24 -7.32 12.51
N SER A 599 -9.41 -6.30 13.34
CA SER A 599 -10.67 -5.97 14.00
C SER A 599 -11.06 -4.54 13.63
N ASP A 600 -12.33 -4.32 13.29
CA ASP A 600 -12.85 -3.02 12.84
C ASP A 600 -14.25 -2.76 13.41
N ASN A 601 -14.63 -1.51 13.49
CA ASN A 601 -15.95 -1.02 13.93
C ASN A 601 -16.43 -1.54 15.31
N PRO A 602 -15.64 -1.42 16.42
CA PRO A 602 -14.35 -0.78 16.57
C PRO A 602 -13.18 -1.77 16.53
N ASN A 603 -11.94 -1.27 16.39
CA ASN A 603 -10.77 -2.12 16.52
C ASN A 603 -10.46 -2.41 17.99
N LEU A 604 -10.90 -3.56 18.48
CA LEU A 604 -10.67 -4.01 19.87
C LEU A 604 -9.24 -4.53 20.11
N GLN A 605 -8.50 -4.90 19.06
CA GLN A 605 -7.13 -5.39 19.15
C GLN A 605 -6.11 -4.29 19.49
N ASN A 606 -6.52 -3.01 19.38
CA ASN A 606 -5.65 -1.87 19.66
C ASN A 606 -5.91 -1.20 21.01
N ILE A 607 -6.72 -1.79 21.90
CA ILE A 607 -6.96 -1.24 23.23
C ILE A 607 -5.63 -1.28 24.01
N PRO A 608 -5.16 -0.12 24.52
CA PRO A 608 -3.83 -0.02 25.12
C PRO A 608 -3.68 -0.88 26.37
N ILE A 609 -2.51 -1.51 26.54
CA ILE A 609 -2.17 -2.27 27.73
C ILE A 609 -0.94 -1.73 28.46
N ARG A 610 -0.06 -1.00 27.73
CA ARG A 610 1.25 -0.60 28.27
C ARG A 610 1.22 0.60 29.20
N THR A 611 0.17 1.42 29.14
CA THR A 611 0.01 2.57 30.01
C THR A 611 -1.04 2.27 31.09
N GLU A 612 -0.85 2.78 32.27
CA GLU A 612 -1.77 2.55 33.39
C GLU A 612 -3.22 2.95 33.06
N LEU A 613 -3.43 4.16 32.54
CA LEU A 613 -4.75 4.62 32.10
C LEU A 613 -5.31 3.82 30.92
N GLY A 614 -4.44 3.37 30.01
CA GLY A 614 -4.87 2.54 28.89
C GLY A 614 -5.34 1.15 29.33
N SER A 615 -4.63 0.54 30.27
CA SER A 615 -4.99 -0.78 30.83
C SER A 615 -6.30 -0.73 31.63
N GLN A 616 -6.57 0.38 32.32
CA GLN A 616 -7.83 0.57 33.05
C GLN A 616 -9.07 0.47 32.15
N LEU A 617 -8.97 0.81 30.85
CA LEU A 617 -10.08 0.62 29.91
C LEU A 617 -10.53 -0.84 29.79
N ARG A 618 -9.63 -1.80 29.97
CA ARG A 618 -9.97 -3.23 29.96
C ARG A 618 -10.89 -3.64 31.11
N ALA A 619 -10.90 -2.89 32.24
CA ALA A 619 -11.81 -3.14 33.35
C ALA A 619 -13.29 -2.94 32.98
N TYR A 620 -13.57 -2.15 31.96
CA TYR A 620 -14.95 -1.88 31.50
C TYR A 620 -15.47 -2.89 30.48
N PHE A 621 -14.65 -3.83 30.04
CA PHE A 621 -15.09 -5.00 29.28
C PHE A 621 -15.41 -6.11 30.28
N VAL A 622 -16.68 -6.34 30.52
CA VAL A 622 -17.16 -7.11 31.68
C VAL A 622 -17.83 -8.41 31.23
N ALA A 623 -17.80 -9.41 32.10
CA ALA A 623 -18.61 -10.60 31.91
C ALA A 623 -20.09 -10.33 32.21
N LYS A 624 -20.98 -11.05 31.55
CA LYS A 624 -22.42 -11.06 31.87
C LYS A 624 -22.61 -11.47 33.35
N PRO A 625 -23.65 -10.94 34.04
CA PRO A 625 -23.98 -11.38 35.41
C PRO A 625 -24.07 -12.91 35.54
N GLY A 626 -23.37 -13.50 36.50
CA GLY A 626 -23.26 -14.95 36.67
C GLY A 626 -22.21 -15.63 35.78
N CYS A 627 -21.47 -14.84 34.99
CA CYS A 627 -20.36 -15.32 34.16
C CYS A 627 -19.02 -14.73 34.64
N VAL A 628 -17.96 -15.24 34.04
CA VAL A 628 -16.58 -14.74 34.08
C VAL A 628 -16.02 -14.70 32.70
N LEU A 629 -15.01 -13.86 32.45
CA LEU A 629 -14.14 -13.92 31.30
C LEU A 629 -13.01 -14.90 31.62
N VAL A 630 -12.74 -15.83 30.74
CA VAL A 630 -11.62 -16.75 30.80
C VAL A 630 -10.69 -16.38 29.65
N ASP A 631 -9.51 -15.89 29.96
CA ASP A 631 -8.49 -15.45 29.04
C ASP A 631 -7.37 -16.47 28.98
N ALA A 632 -6.89 -16.77 27.79
CA ALA A 632 -5.75 -17.62 27.54
C ALA A 632 -4.81 -16.96 26.53
N ASP A 633 -3.60 -16.63 26.96
CA ASP A 633 -2.56 -16.01 26.12
C ASP A 633 -1.40 -17.00 25.87
N TYR A 634 -0.92 -17.04 24.62
CA TYR A 634 0.26 -17.85 24.30
C TYR A 634 1.54 -17.24 24.85
N SER A 635 2.24 -18.01 25.64
CA SER A 635 3.55 -17.62 26.16
C SER A 635 4.63 -17.71 25.08
N GLN A 636 5.00 -16.55 24.51
CA GLN A 636 6.12 -16.38 23.57
C GLN A 636 6.05 -17.25 22.31
N ILE A 637 4.88 -17.36 21.70
CA ILE A 637 4.61 -18.26 20.56
C ILE A 637 5.61 -18.07 19.41
N GLU A 638 5.95 -16.83 19.02
CA GLU A 638 6.85 -16.56 17.91
C GLU A 638 8.27 -17.09 18.16
N LEU A 639 8.78 -17.01 19.41
CA LEU A 639 10.10 -17.56 19.74
C LEU A 639 10.09 -19.10 19.82
N ARG A 640 8.99 -19.71 20.24
CA ARG A 640 8.81 -21.17 20.22
C ARG A 640 8.75 -21.71 18.80
N ILE A 641 8.05 -21.01 17.91
CA ILE A 641 8.03 -21.30 16.48
C ILE A 641 9.43 -21.13 15.87
N LEU A 642 10.16 -20.07 16.19
CA LEU A 642 11.53 -19.88 15.75
C LEU A 642 12.44 -21.04 16.19
N ALA A 643 12.37 -21.44 17.46
CA ALA A 643 13.14 -22.57 17.98
C ALA A 643 12.82 -23.89 17.27
N HIS A 644 11.55 -24.12 16.94
CA HIS A 644 11.11 -25.28 16.17
C HIS A 644 11.65 -25.26 14.75
N ILE A 645 11.43 -24.15 14.01
CA ILE A 645 11.79 -24.03 12.58
C ILE A 645 13.32 -24.10 12.40
N THR A 646 14.07 -23.43 13.26
CA THR A 646 15.55 -23.39 13.15
C THR A 646 16.24 -24.66 13.65
N GLY A 647 15.57 -25.44 14.49
CA GLY A 647 16.16 -26.58 15.15
C GLY A 647 17.32 -26.19 16.10
N ASP A 648 17.34 -24.94 16.59
CA ASP A 648 18.41 -24.48 17.49
C ASP A 648 18.28 -25.16 18.85
N GLU A 649 19.23 -26.06 19.15
CA GLU A 649 19.21 -26.90 20.34
C GLU A 649 19.19 -26.08 21.64
N HIS A 650 19.90 -24.97 21.67
CA HIS A 650 19.94 -24.13 22.85
C HIS A 650 18.59 -23.45 23.13
N MET A 651 17.97 -22.91 22.10
CA MET A 651 16.62 -22.35 22.24
C MET A 651 15.60 -23.42 22.65
N GLN A 652 15.67 -24.60 22.01
CA GLN A 652 14.77 -25.70 22.34
C GLN A 652 14.96 -26.17 23.78
N GLN A 653 16.19 -26.36 24.24
CA GLN A 653 16.48 -26.78 25.62
C GLN A 653 16.02 -25.75 26.67
N ALA A 654 16.22 -24.44 26.38
CA ALA A 654 15.75 -23.39 27.27
C ALA A 654 14.22 -23.47 27.49
N PHE A 655 13.45 -23.69 26.43
CA PHE A 655 12.00 -23.85 26.56
C PHE A 655 11.59 -25.18 27.22
N LEU A 656 12.25 -26.29 26.89
CA LEU A 656 11.98 -27.60 27.49
C LEU A 656 12.28 -27.63 28.96
N ASN A 657 13.29 -26.89 29.42
CA ASN A 657 13.64 -26.76 30.85
C ASN A 657 12.78 -25.71 31.59
N GLY A 658 11.84 -25.02 30.89
CA GLY A 658 11.06 -23.95 31.50
C GLY A 658 11.87 -22.69 31.85
N GLU A 659 13.02 -22.47 31.21
CA GLU A 659 13.88 -21.32 31.47
C GLU A 659 13.28 -20.05 30.84
N ASP A 660 13.59 -18.89 31.46
CA ASP A 660 13.30 -17.59 30.80
C ASP A 660 14.21 -17.41 29.58
N ILE A 661 13.65 -17.55 28.38
CA ILE A 661 14.41 -17.48 27.14
C ILE A 661 15.17 -16.15 26.99
N HIS A 662 14.64 -15.03 27.48
CA HIS A 662 15.34 -13.75 27.41
C HIS A 662 16.52 -13.68 28.36
N ARG A 663 16.39 -14.29 29.56
CA ARG A 663 17.48 -14.44 30.51
C ARG A 663 18.54 -15.39 29.97
N SER A 664 18.15 -16.53 29.43
CA SER A 664 19.05 -17.51 28.79
C SER A 664 19.82 -16.90 27.64
N THR A 665 19.10 -16.14 26.74
CA THR A 665 19.71 -15.39 25.65
C THR A 665 20.71 -14.35 26.14
N ALA A 666 20.37 -13.57 27.21
CA ALA A 666 21.28 -12.58 27.78
C ALA A 666 22.54 -13.24 28.31
N ALA A 667 22.42 -14.32 29.10
CA ALA A 667 23.55 -15.06 29.61
C ALA A 667 24.52 -15.49 28.49
N LYS A 668 23.98 -16.00 27.41
CA LYS A 668 24.77 -16.48 26.26
C LYS A 668 25.43 -15.35 25.46
N ILE A 669 24.72 -14.25 25.21
CA ILE A 669 25.25 -13.09 24.45
C ILE A 669 26.36 -12.38 25.24
N TYR A 670 26.17 -12.22 26.56
CA TYR A 670 27.12 -11.50 27.42
C TYR A 670 28.19 -12.42 28.03
N GLY A 671 28.07 -13.74 27.85
CA GLY A 671 29.01 -14.72 28.41
C GLY A 671 29.03 -14.77 29.94
N ILE A 672 27.88 -14.57 30.57
CA ILE A 672 27.72 -14.56 32.05
C ILE A 672 26.73 -15.65 32.48
N PRO A 673 26.82 -16.12 33.74
CA PRO A 673 25.83 -17.04 34.32
C PRO A 673 24.42 -16.41 34.32
N GLN A 674 23.36 -17.21 34.20
CA GLN A 674 21.97 -16.71 34.23
C GLN A 674 21.62 -15.97 35.55
N SER A 675 22.27 -16.37 36.67
CA SER A 675 22.09 -15.71 37.97
C SER A 675 22.59 -14.26 38.00
N GLU A 676 23.52 -13.91 37.11
CA GLU A 676 24.10 -12.56 37.04
C GLU A 676 23.38 -11.68 36.02
N VAL A 677 22.38 -12.20 35.29
CA VAL A 677 21.59 -11.43 34.35
C VAL A 677 20.66 -10.46 35.09
N THR A 678 20.97 -9.18 34.96
CA THR A 678 20.16 -8.11 35.53
C THR A 678 18.87 -7.90 34.77
N PRO A 679 17.83 -7.25 35.36
CA PRO A 679 16.60 -6.89 34.61
C PRO A 679 16.85 -6.09 33.35
N ARG A 680 17.85 -5.20 33.35
CA ARG A 680 18.24 -4.41 32.17
C ARG A 680 18.82 -5.30 31.06
N LEU A 681 19.73 -6.22 31.38
CA LEU A 681 20.31 -7.16 30.39
C LEU A 681 19.23 -8.08 29.82
N ARG A 682 18.30 -8.55 30.65
CA ARG A 682 17.14 -9.33 30.22
C ARG A 682 16.25 -8.55 29.24
N SER A 683 15.98 -7.28 29.56
CA SER A 683 15.19 -6.39 28.68
C SER A 683 15.90 -6.13 27.35
N SER A 684 17.21 -5.90 27.37
CA SER A 684 18.01 -5.76 26.15
C SER A 684 17.97 -7.03 25.29
N ALA A 685 18.11 -8.21 25.92
CA ALA A 685 18.00 -9.49 25.19
C ALA A 685 16.59 -9.71 24.61
N LYS A 686 15.53 -9.28 25.31
CA LYS A 686 14.17 -9.29 24.77
C LYS A 686 14.09 -8.45 23.49
N ALA A 687 14.61 -7.23 23.50
CA ALA A 687 14.63 -6.37 22.34
C ALA A 687 15.48 -6.94 21.18
N ILE A 688 16.59 -7.63 21.50
CA ILE A 688 17.46 -8.30 20.54
C ILE A 688 16.71 -9.49 19.90
N ASN A 689 16.10 -10.37 20.69
CA ASN A 689 15.34 -11.53 20.22
C ASN A 689 14.28 -11.11 19.19
N PHE A 690 13.44 -10.13 19.55
CA PHE A 690 12.42 -9.61 18.65
C PHE A 690 13.02 -8.81 17.47
N GLY A 691 14.08 -8.03 17.75
CA GLY A 691 14.76 -7.25 16.71
C GLY A 691 15.28 -8.12 15.57
N ILE A 692 15.85 -9.27 15.88
CA ILE A 692 16.37 -10.21 14.89
C ILE A 692 15.24 -10.85 14.10
N MET A 693 14.20 -11.34 14.78
CA MET A 693 13.01 -11.89 14.09
C MET A 693 12.40 -10.88 13.09
N TYR A 694 12.31 -9.62 13.50
CA TYR A 694 11.76 -8.55 12.64
C TYR A 694 12.78 -7.93 11.68
N GLY A 695 14.00 -8.45 11.60
CA GLY A 695 15.05 -7.98 10.71
C GLY A 695 15.50 -6.54 10.98
N LYS A 696 15.46 -6.09 12.26
CA LYS A 696 15.96 -4.77 12.65
C LYS A 696 17.47 -4.72 12.49
N GLY A 697 17.97 -3.66 11.86
CA GLY A 697 19.40 -3.38 11.80
C GLY A 697 19.92 -2.70 13.07
N ALA A 698 21.25 -2.61 13.20
CA ALA A 698 21.95 -2.06 14.37
C ALA A 698 21.46 -0.63 14.74
N TYR A 699 21.16 0.21 13.77
CA TYR A 699 20.65 1.57 14.00
C TYR A 699 19.29 1.57 14.73
N SER A 700 18.35 0.72 14.30
CA SER A 700 17.03 0.64 14.93
C SER A 700 17.13 0.01 16.31
N LEU A 701 17.94 -1.06 16.44
CA LEU A 701 18.15 -1.73 17.72
C LEU A 701 18.82 -0.81 18.76
N SER A 702 19.80 0.01 18.34
CA SER A 702 20.50 0.93 19.25
C SER A 702 19.56 1.91 19.95
N LYS A 703 18.51 2.37 19.23
CA LYS A 703 17.46 3.22 19.80
C LYS A 703 16.57 2.47 20.79
N ASP A 704 16.20 1.22 20.46
CA ASP A 704 15.32 0.41 21.32
C ASP A 704 15.96 0.08 22.69
N ILE A 705 17.27 -0.15 22.72
CA ILE A 705 17.99 -0.56 23.93
C ILE A 705 18.85 0.55 24.57
N GLY A 706 18.84 1.76 23.97
CA GLY A 706 19.53 2.93 24.53
C GLY A 706 21.06 2.80 24.52
N VAL A 707 21.65 2.23 23.45
CA VAL A 707 23.10 2.05 23.29
C VAL A 707 23.59 2.67 21.98
N THR A 708 24.90 2.74 21.79
CA THR A 708 25.47 3.20 20.51
C THR A 708 25.21 2.20 19.39
N VAL A 709 25.19 2.68 18.14
CA VAL A 709 25.01 1.80 16.94
C VAL A 709 26.08 0.71 16.88
N LYS A 710 27.33 1.04 17.30
CA LYS A 710 28.44 0.09 17.34
C LYS A 710 28.22 -1.03 18.36
N GLU A 711 27.69 -0.71 19.53
CA GLU A 711 27.35 -1.71 20.56
C GLU A 711 26.19 -2.58 20.10
N ALA A 712 25.14 -1.99 19.49
CA ALA A 712 24.01 -2.73 18.94
C ALA A 712 24.47 -3.70 17.81
N ASP A 713 25.40 -3.29 16.96
CA ASP A 713 25.99 -4.14 15.92
C ASP A 713 26.77 -5.31 16.53
N ALA A 714 27.55 -5.04 17.60
CA ALA A 714 28.23 -6.08 18.33
C ALA A 714 27.26 -7.09 18.98
N PHE A 715 26.14 -6.62 19.55
CA PHE A 715 25.11 -7.49 20.12
C PHE A 715 24.44 -8.36 19.05
N LEU A 716 24.12 -7.80 17.87
CA LEU A 716 23.58 -8.58 16.78
C LEU A 716 24.55 -9.67 16.31
N LYS A 717 25.83 -9.34 16.16
CA LYS A 717 26.86 -10.31 15.77
C LYS A 717 27.05 -11.40 16.82
N ASN A 718 27.08 -11.05 18.11
CA ASN A 718 27.18 -11.99 19.21
C ASN A 718 25.98 -12.93 19.27
N TYR A 719 24.76 -12.40 19.03
CA TYR A 719 23.56 -13.22 18.95
C TYR A 719 23.64 -14.23 17.80
N LEU A 720 23.95 -13.77 16.59
CA LEU A 720 24.04 -14.65 15.41
C LEU A 720 25.15 -15.70 15.57
N ALA A 721 26.24 -15.36 16.24
CA ALA A 721 27.29 -16.31 16.60
C ALA A 721 26.87 -17.31 17.70
N ALA A 722 26.04 -16.85 18.64
CA ALA A 722 25.51 -17.69 19.71
C ALA A 722 24.42 -18.65 19.24
N PHE A 723 23.67 -18.26 18.18
CA PHE A 723 22.57 -19.02 17.59
C PHE A 723 22.80 -19.24 16.07
N PRO A 724 23.77 -20.07 15.67
CA PRO A 724 24.15 -20.22 14.26
C PRO A 724 23.04 -20.82 13.40
N ASN A 725 22.18 -21.67 13.97
CA ASN A 725 21.03 -22.23 13.24
C ASN A 725 20.01 -21.15 12.88
N VAL A 726 19.82 -20.14 13.76
CA VAL A 726 18.96 -18.99 13.48
C VAL A 726 19.53 -18.17 12.33
N SER A 727 20.83 -17.88 12.33
CA SER A 727 21.49 -17.17 11.23
C SER A 727 21.37 -17.92 9.91
N GLY A 728 21.69 -19.21 9.90
CA GLY A 728 21.60 -20.07 8.70
C GLY A 728 20.17 -20.13 8.14
N TYR A 729 19.18 -20.24 9.02
CA TYR A 729 17.78 -20.21 8.61
C TYR A 729 17.39 -18.87 7.96
N MET A 730 17.77 -17.75 8.57
CA MET A 730 17.47 -16.41 8.02
C MET A 730 18.05 -16.20 6.63
N ASP A 731 19.31 -16.62 6.43
CA ASP A 731 19.99 -16.50 5.12
C ASP A 731 19.37 -17.42 4.08
N LYS A 732 19.07 -18.66 4.46
CA LYS A 732 18.37 -19.63 3.60
C LYS A 732 16.99 -19.12 3.19
N THR A 733 16.20 -18.61 4.13
CA THR A 733 14.86 -18.09 3.85
C THR A 733 14.89 -16.96 2.82
N ILE A 734 15.86 -16.04 2.90
CA ILE A 734 16.04 -14.99 1.91
C ILE A 734 16.44 -15.56 0.54
N ALA A 735 17.36 -16.52 0.51
CA ALA A 735 17.81 -17.14 -0.73
C ALA A 735 16.66 -17.89 -1.42
N ASP A 736 15.90 -18.68 -0.66
CA ASP A 736 14.73 -19.43 -1.15
C ASP A 736 13.63 -18.47 -1.63
N ALA A 737 13.39 -17.38 -0.90
CA ALA A 737 12.41 -16.35 -1.29
C ALA A 737 12.79 -15.62 -2.58
N LYS A 738 14.09 -15.36 -2.79
CA LYS A 738 14.60 -14.78 -4.06
C LYS A 738 14.45 -15.74 -5.23
N ALA A 739 14.64 -17.04 -5.00
CA ALA A 739 14.51 -18.07 -6.02
C ALA A 739 13.07 -18.35 -6.40
N ASN A 740 12.17 -18.39 -5.41
CA ASN A 740 10.78 -18.80 -5.57
C ASN A 740 9.81 -17.62 -5.80
N GLY A 741 10.21 -16.38 -5.42
CA GLY A 741 9.35 -15.21 -5.45
C GLY A 741 8.40 -15.07 -4.26
N TYR A 742 8.36 -16.04 -3.36
CA TYR A 742 7.50 -16.05 -2.17
C TYR A 742 8.16 -16.71 -0.96
N VAL A 743 7.57 -16.53 0.21
CA VAL A 743 7.82 -17.30 1.43
C VAL A 743 6.54 -17.98 1.90
N SER A 744 6.65 -19.03 2.72
CA SER A 744 5.51 -19.74 3.26
C SER A 744 5.59 -19.95 4.78
N THR A 745 4.42 -20.10 5.42
CA THR A 745 4.29 -20.58 6.80
C THR A 745 4.45 -22.10 6.87
N LEU A 746 4.49 -22.65 8.10
CA LEU A 746 4.48 -24.11 8.30
C LEU A 746 3.17 -24.77 7.83
N PHE A 747 2.10 -23.98 7.67
CA PHE A 747 0.81 -24.46 7.15
C PHE A 747 0.67 -24.29 5.63
N GLY A 748 1.73 -23.83 4.95
CA GLY A 748 1.73 -23.64 3.50
C GLY A 748 1.23 -22.29 3.02
N ARG A 749 0.73 -21.39 3.89
CA ARG A 749 0.29 -20.03 3.50
C ARG A 749 1.42 -19.30 2.80
N ARG A 750 1.18 -18.86 1.56
CA ARG A 750 2.17 -18.17 0.74
C ARG A 750 2.05 -16.66 0.85
N ARG A 751 3.19 -15.99 0.80
CA ARG A 751 3.28 -14.55 0.63
C ARG A 751 4.27 -14.22 -0.47
N THR A 752 3.79 -13.69 -1.57
CA THR A 752 4.61 -13.18 -2.66
C THR A 752 5.40 -11.94 -2.23
N LEU A 753 6.67 -11.84 -2.66
CA LEU A 753 7.59 -10.77 -2.28
C LEU A 753 8.28 -10.17 -3.52
N PRO A 754 7.54 -9.44 -4.36
CA PRO A 754 8.12 -8.79 -5.54
C PRO A 754 9.21 -7.77 -5.17
N GLU A 755 9.21 -7.26 -3.94
CA GLU A 755 10.23 -6.34 -3.42
C GLU A 755 11.64 -6.91 -3.48
N LEU A 756 11.81 -8.23 -3.41
CA LEU A 756 13.12 -8.89 -3.44
C LEU A 756 13.84 -8.75 -4.79
N ALA A 757 13.09 -8.58 -5.87
CA ALA A 757 13.63 -8.35 -7.22
C ALA A 757 13.97 -6.88 -7.48
N SER A 758 13.64 -5.96 -6.55
CA SER A 758 13.83 -4.52 -6.75
C SER A 758 15.32 -4.14 -6.82
N THR A 759 15.68 -3.28 -7.78
CA THR A 759 17.01 -2.65 -7.86
C THR A 759 17.22 -1.61 -6.76
N ASN A 760 16.14 -1.06 -6.19
CA ASN A 760 16.21 -0.12 -5.08
C ASN A 760 16.58 -0.84 -3.77
N PHE A 761 17.72 -0.48 -3.19
CA PHE A 761 18.22 -1.08 -1.95
C PHE A 761 17.21 -1.06 -0.80
N ASN A 762 16.51 0.06 -0.57
CA ASN A 762 15.56 0.19 0.53
C ASN A 762 14.33 -0.70 0.34
N VAL A 763 13.83 -0.83 -0.89
CA VAL A 763 12.71 -1.71 -1.23
C VAL A 763 13.14 -3.17 -1.05
N ARG A 764 14.29 -3.54 -1.59
CA ARG A 764 14.84 -4.89 -1.45
C ARG A 764 15.09 -5.26 0.02
N ALA A 765 15.70 -4.36 0.80
CA ALA A 765 15.92 -4.57 2.24
C ALA A 765 14.59 -4.70 3.01
N SER A 766 13.53 -4.02 2.57
CA SER A 766 12.18 -4.23 3.11
C SER A 766 11.65 -5.61 2.75
N GLY A 767 11.83 -6.07 1.51
CA GLY A 767 11.49 -7.43 1.09
C GLY A 767 12.23 -8.51 1.90
N GLU A 768 13.52 -8.33 2.16
CA GLU A 768 14.31 -9.25 2.98
C GLU A 768 13.82 -9.31 4.44
N ARG A 769 13.40 -8.18 5.03
CA ARG A 769 12.76 -8.18 6.36
C ARG A 769 11.44 -8.93 6.36
N MET A 770 10.60 -8.71 5.32
CA MET A 770 9.34 -9.44 5.17
C MET A 770 9.56 -10.94 4.99
N ALA A 771 10.59 -11.34 4.24
CA ALA A 771 10.95 -12.74 4.05
C ALA A 771 11.31 -13.44 5.36
N ARG A 772 12.09 -12.79 6.21
CA ARG A 772 12.47 -13.34 7.54
C ARG A 772 11.27 -13.46 8.50
N ASN A 773 10.43 -12.45 8.53
CA ASN A 773 9.35 -12.33 9.51
C ASN A 773 8.13 -13.18 9.16
N THR A 774 7.74 -13.25 7.89
CA THR A 774 6.48 -13.87 7.47
C THR A 774 6.35 -15.34 7.87
N PRO A 775 7.35 -16.22 7.73
CA PRO A 775 7.22 -17.61 8.13
C PRO A 775 6.92 -17.79 9.63
N ILE A 776 7.48 -16.95 10.48
CA ILE A 776 7.30 -17.02 11.93
C ILE A 776 5.97 -16.42 12.33
N GLN A 777 5.72 -15.16 11.95
CA GLN A 777 4.54 -14.41 12.32
C GLN A 777 3.27 -14.96 11.66
N GLY A 778 3.38 -15.41 10.41
CA GLY A 778 2.27 -16.06 9.71
C GLY A 778 1.94 -17.42 10.31
N THR A 779 2.95 -18.21 10.70
CA THR A 779 2.70 -19.49 11.40
C THR A 779 2.03 -19.25 12.75
N ALA A 780 2.41 -18.23 13.51
CA ALA A 780 1.72 -17.88 14.75
C ALA A 780 0.25 -17.51 14.50
N ALA A 781 -0.01 -16.74 13.42
CA ALA A 781 -1.38 -16.43 13.02
C ALA A 781 -2.20 -17.66 12.61
N ASP A 782 -1.58 -18.62 11.92
CA ASP A 782 -2.26 -19.86 11.54
C ASP A 782 -2.56 -20.75 12.77
N VAL A 783 -1.63 -20.79 13.73
CA VAL A 783 -1.81 -21.52 14.99
C VAL A 783 -2.99 -20.95 15.79
N ILE A 784 -3.06 -19.63 16.00
CA ILE A 784 -4.15 -19.02 16.75
C ILE A 784 -5.50 -19.23 16.06
N LYS A 785 -5.55 -19.14 14.71
CA LYS A 785 -6.76 -19.43 13.93
C LYS A 785 -7.22 -20.86 14.07
N LEU A 786 -6.30 -21.82 14.03
CA LEU A 786 -6.61 -23.22 14.24
C LEU A 786 -7.12 -23.47 15.66
N ALA A 787 -6.49 -22.85 16.67
CA ALA A 787 -6.93 -22.92 18.05
C ALA A 787 -8.34 -22.35 18.23
N MET A 788 -8.66 -21.21 17.59
CA MET A 788 -10.00 -20.62 17.61
C MET A 788 -11.05 -21.59 17.07
N VAL A 789 -10.78 -22.24 15.94
CA VAL A 789 -11.68 -23.22 15.33
C VAL A 789 -11.89 -24.40 16.28
N ARG A 790 -10.83 -24.95 16.89
CA ARG A 790 -10.90 -26.08 17.81
C ARG A 790 -11.62 -25.76 19.11
N VAL A 791 -11.30 -24.63 19.74
CA VAL A 791 -11.97 -24.14 20.97
C VAL A 791 -13.46 -23.96 20.71
N TRP A 792 -13.82 -23.22 19.64
CA TRP A 792 -15.21 -22.94 19.30
C TRP A 792 -16.01 -24.24 19.04
N LYS A 793 -15.42 -25.18 18.27
CA LYS A 793 -16.04 -26.48 17.99
C LYS A 793 -16.25 -27.27 19.27
N ARG A 794 -15.23 -27.38 20.14
CA ARG A 794 -15.30 -28.17 21.36
C ARG A 794 -16.31 -27.62 22.36
N LEU A 795 -16.38 -26.28 22.54
CA LEU A 795 -17.41 -25.66 23.37
C LEU A 795 -18.82 -26.04 22.91
N ARG A 796 -19.05 -26.13 21.61
CA ARG A 796 -20.33 -26.53 21.03
C ARG A 796 -20.60 -28.03 21.15
N ASP A 797 -19.62 -28.87 20.85
CA ASP A 797 -19.74 -30.33 20.88
C ASP A 797 -20.04 -30.79 22.32
N GLU A 798 -19.43 -30.13 23.32
CA GLU A 798 -19.70 -30.36 24.76
C GLU A 798 -20.97 -29.63 25.24
N LYS A 799 -21.70 -28.93 24.34
CA LYS A 799 -22.98 -28.22 24.58
C LYS A 799 -22.89 -27.18 25.72
N MET A 800 -21.73 -26.53 25.83
CA MET A 800 -21.50 -25.50 26.85
C MET A 800 -22.26 -24.20 26.52
N ALA A 801 -22.63 -23.47 27.55
CA ALA A 801 -23.16 -22.11 27.42
C ALA A 801 -22.06 -21.09 27.20
N SER A 802 -20.81 -21.46 27.46
CA SER A 802 -19.61 -20.64 27.22
C SER A 802 -19.43 -20.27 25.75
N ARG A 803 -18.95 -19.05 25.47
CA ARG A 803 -18.78 -18.50 24.10
C ARG A 803 -17.41 -17.86 23.93
N LEU A 804 -16.74 -18.16 22.81
CA LEU A 804 -15.58 -17.42 22.35
C LEU A 804 -16.07 -16.03 21.88
N ILE A 805 -15.53 -14.95 22.46
CA ILE A 805 -16.05 -13.60 22.23
C ILE A 805 -15.00 -12.65 21.65
N LEU A 806 -13.71 -12.88 21.91
CA LEU A 806 -12.66 -11.95 21.51
C LEU A 806 -11.34 -12.69 21.24
N THR A 807 -10.57 -12.18 20.31
CA THR A 807 -9.17 -12.52 20.08
C THR A 807 -8.34 -11.24 19.94
N VAL A 808 -7.23 -11.17 20.66
CA VAL A 808 -6.31 -10.03 20.62
C VAL A 808 -4.89 -10.56 20.55
N HIS A 809 -4.20 -10.30 19.42
CA HIS A 809 -2.87 -10.84 19.15
C HIS A 809 -2.79 -12.36 19.31
N ASP A 810 -2.21 -12.86 20.40
CA ASP A 810 -1.99 -14.27 20.70
C ASP A 810 -2.97 -14.80 21.78
N GLU A 811 -3.99 -14.01 22.11
CA GLU A 811 -4.93 -14.16 23.24
C GLU A 811 -6.33 -14.57 22.75
N LEU A 812 -6.97 -15.50 23.43
CA LEU A 812 -8.37 -15.91 23.23
C LEU A 812 -9.18 -15.70 24.51
N ILE A 813 -10.34 -15.04 24.39
CA ILE A 813 -11.22 -14.75 25.52
C ILE A 813 -12.57 -15.44 25.34
N VAL A 814 -12.94 -16.22 26.34
CA VAL A 814 -14.24 -16.93 26.44
C VAL A 814 -15.05 -16.32 27.56
N GLU A 815 -16.30 -15.94 27.27
CA GLU A 815 -17.30 -15.63 28.32
C GLU A 815 -17.94 -16.94 28.76
N ALA A 816 -17.79 -17.32 30.04
CA ALA A 816 -18.26 -18.58 30.58
C ALA A 816 -19.12 -18.37 31.82
N PRO A 817 -20.26 -19.08 31.97
CA PRO A 817 -20.91 -19.20 33.28
C PRO A 817 -19.90 -19.63 34.35
N GLU A 818 -20.03 -19.10 35.58
CA GLU A 818 -19.13 -19.45 36.68
C GLU A 818 -19.00 -20.97 36.89
N ALA A 819 -20.07 -21.69 36.69
CA ALA A 819 -20.08 -23.15 36.81
C ALA A 819 -19.29 -23.87 35.70
N GLU A 820 -19.06 -23.23 34.56
CA GLU A 820 -18.31 -23.74 33.41
C GLU A 820 -16.87 -23.21 33.33
N ALA A 821 -16.49 -22.27 34.19
CA ALA A 821 -15.22 -21.53 34.10
C ALA A 821 -14.00 -22.44 34.07
N GLU A 822 -13.92 -23.41 34.97
CA GLU A 822 -12.81 -24.37 35.05
C GLU A 822 -12.75 -25.27 33.78
N GLN A 823 -13.92 -25.68 33.26
CA GLN A 823 -14.00 -26.47 32.05
C GLN A 823 -13.57 -25.63 30.82
N ALA A 824 -14.03 -24.39 30.72
CA ALA A 824 -13.64 -23.47 29.65
C ALA A 824 -12.13 -23.19 29.68
N ALA A 825 -11.55 -22.97 30.86
CA ALA A 825 -10.10 -22.79 31.06
C ALA A 825 -9.31 -24.03 30.61
N ARG A 826 -9.80 -25.21 30.96
CA ARG A 826 -9.19 -26.47 30.51
C ARG A 826 -9.28 -26.65 29.00
N ILE A 827 -10.41 -26.36 28.37
CA ILE A 827 -10.59 -26.42 26.91
C ILE A 827 -9.67 -25.47 26.21
N LEU A 828 -9.60 -24.21 26.66
CA LEU A 828 -8.67 -23.21 26.09
C LEU A 828 -7.25 -23.75 26.14
N ARG A 829 -6.78 -24.18 27.29
CA ARG A 829 -5.42 -24.70 27.44
C ARG A 829 -5.16 -25.92 26.53
N GLU A 830 -6.02 -26.94 26.59
CA GLU A 830 -5.83 -28.16 25.83
C GLU A 830 -5.85 -27.93 24.31
N GLU A 831 -6.77 -27.12 23.81
CA GLU A 831 -6.89 -26.85 22.37
C GLU A 831 -5.84 -25.88 21.85
N MET A 832 -5.43 -24.88 22.64
CA MET A 832 -4.37 -23.96 22.25
C MET A 832 -2.99 -24.64 22.30
N GLU A 833 -2.68 -25.36 23.36
CA GLU A 833 -1.38 -26.05 23.51
C GLU A 833 -1.26 -27.27 22.60
N GLY A 834 -2.39 -27.98 22.35
CA GLY A 834 -2.45 -29.23 21.60
C GLY A 834 -2.77 -29.11 20.13
N CYS A 835 -2.99 -27.88 19.59
CA CYS A 835 -3.38 -27.72 18.19
C CYS A 835 -2.27 -28.11 17.20
N VAL A 836 -1.00 -28.04 17.61
CA VAL A 836 0.18 -28.43 16.82
C VAL A 836 1.17 -29.21 17.67
N GLN A 837 2.02 -30.01 17.02
CA GLN A 837 3.11 -30.74 17.68
C GLN A 837 4.45 -30.20 17.17
N TYR A 838 5.07 -29.33 17.95
CA TYR A 838 6.40 -28.79 17.64
C TYR A 838 7.48 -29.42 18.54
N ALA A 839 8.75 -29.26 18.16
CA ALA A 839 9.89 -29.68 19.00
C ALA A 839 9.91 -28.98 20.36
N VAL A 840 9.27 -27.81 20.41
CA VAL A 840 9.05 -27.03 21.64
C VAL A 840 7.54 -26.96 21.88
N PRO A 841 7.03 -27.42 23.02
CA PRO A 841 5.59 -27.39 23.29
C PRO A 841 5.11 -25.93 23.37
N LEU A 842 3.93 -25.66 22.83
CA LEU A 842 3.24 -24.41 23.10
C LEU A 842 2.74 -24.42 24.56
N SER A 843 2.73 -23.26 25.18
CA SER A 843 2.17 -23.10 26.54
C SER A 843 1.32 -21.84 26.59
N THR A 844 0.27 -21.89 27.39
CA THR A 844 -0.67 -20.80 27.60
C THR A 844 -0.73 -20.41 29.07
N ASP A 845 -0.83 -19.11 29.33
CA ASP A 845 -1.21 -18.56 30.64
C ASP A 845 -2.71 -18.36 30.64
N VAL A 846 -3.43 -19.02 31.57
CA VAL A 846 -4.90 -18.99 31.59
C VAL A 846 -5.37 -18.43 32.93
N HIS A 847 -6.15 -17.35 32.85
CA HIS A 847 -6.72 -16.64 33.98
C HIS A 847 -8.23 -16.45 33.84
N ALA A 848 -8.91 -16.16 34.92
CA ALA A 848 -10.33 -15.85 34.93
C ALA A 848 -10.64 -14.65 35.79
N GLY A 849 -11.53 -13.76 35.33
CA GLY A 849 -11.91 -12.54 36.04
C GLY A 849 -13.30 -12.08 35.71
N LYS A 850 -13.80 -11.11 36.47
CA LYS A 850 -15.11 -10.48 36.16
C LYS A 850 -15.06 -9.51 35.00
N ASN A 851 -13.89 -9.06 34.67
CA ASN A 851 -13.63 -8.16 33.54
C ASN A 851 -12.29 -8.55 32.88
N TRP A 852 -12.02 -7.95 31.72
CA TRP A 852 -10.83 -8.27 30.94
C TRP A 852 -9.51 -7.91 31.65
N LEU A 853 -9.48 -6.84 32.46
CA LEU A 853 -8.27 -6.47 33.20
C LEU A 853 -7.91 -7.52 34.29
N GLU A 854 -8.92 -8.08 34.95
CA GLU A 854 -8.73 -9.14 35.98
C GLU A 854 -8.38 -10.49 35.33
N ALA A 855 -8.88 -10.76 34.14
CA ALA A 855 -8.68 -12.00 33.41
C ALA A 855 -7.34 -12.07 32.66
N HIS A 856 -6.63 -10.94 32.48
CA HIS A 856 -5.38 -10.86 31.72
C HIS A 856 -4.10 -10.88 32.64
#